data_1efeeebbec4f945719f400d555ce9f4b
#
_entry.id   1efeeebbec4f945719f400d555ce9f4b
#
_cell.length_a   1.000
_cell.length_b   1.000
_cell.length_c   1.000
_cell.angle_alpha   90.00
_cell.angle_beta   90.00
_cell.angle_gamma   90.00
#
_symmetry.space_group_name_H-M   'P 1'
#
loop_
_entity.id
_entity.type
_entity.pdbx_description
1 polymer ?
#
loop_
_entity_poly.entity_id
_entity_poly.type
_entity_poly.pdbx_seq_one_letter_code
_entity_poly.pdbx_strand_id
1 'polypeptide(L)'
;MVMSRIVGIDLGTTNSLVATVDSGIPLVIADAEGQRLTPSVVHFPAPAADPVVGHAANRVRVLKPAETVYSAKRFIGRRGSEISQEEMLVTYPVKGAATGAVTIDIHGREYAPEEISAEVLKKLKRDAEAFIGEPVTRAVITVPAYFNDAQRNATKTAGELAGFTVERIVNEPTAAALAYGLDRLRERSRIAVYDLGCGTFDLSVLELNDGVFHVLSTNGNTRLGGDDLDKRIVDFLVEKIKAAGGPDLTDKSEIRNPKSEMLPMLSRIREAAEQAKIKLSTETAVEVPLPFLASTFSFTYRLTRQELEDLTRDIIARTRVHCLRSLADAKLEPKDLDQVILVGGQTRMPLVRRFVAELFACAELEEPSGEIRRDSDYHKPKGPRLNTSQNPDEAVALGAAIQAEILSGGFKNMLLLDVTPLSLGIETFGGLMNVIIPRNSTIPVKAGEVFTTAVDNQRSMLIHVLQGERERASDNWSLGRFTLDFESAPKGTPRVGVQFEIDANGILHVLARDLKTAKQKVVKIKSAVDVDDAEVQKMVDESVEHAFEDLRARQWIETALRARQTIAAARKGLVECVGEIDADYRTKVEQALKTVENLVADGEAATQPGDAAKLKAALTALDEVTQPLADLMMDKAMEAQLRKRGLVK
;
A
#
# COMPACT_ATOMS: atom_id res chain seq x y z
N MET A 1 0.26 -13.78 37.54
CA MET A 1 1.26 -13.54 36.49
C MET A 1 1.29 -12.04 36.26
N VAL A 2 2.41 -11.38 36.51
CA VAL A 2 2.61 -10.00 36.07
C VAL A 2 2.62 -10.06 34.54
N MET A 3 1.69 -9.40 33.87
CA MET A 3 1.70 -9.34 32.39
C MET A 3 2.94 -8.53 31.99
N SER A 4 3.80 -9.12 31.14
CA SER A 4 4.96 -8.42 30.57
C SER A 4 4.51 -7.11 29.91
N ARG A 5 5.28 -6.05 30.12
CA ARG A 5 5.03 -4.73 29.49
C ARG A 5 4.99 -4.88 27.97
N ILE A 6 4.15 -4.12 27.31
CA ILE A 6 4.10 -4.01 25.85
C ILE A 6 4.91 -2.78 25.47
N VAL A 7 5.84 -2.91 24.53
CA VAL A 7 6.59 -1.77 23.99
C VAL A 7 6.03 -1.35 22.64
N GLY A 8 6.18 -0.07 22.31
CA GLY A 8 5.91 0.46 20.99
C GLY A 8 7.21 0.53 20.18
N ILE A 9 7.18 0.06 18.94
CA ILE A 9 8.34 0.06 18.05
C ILE A 9 7.98 0.75 16.74
N ASP A 10 8.79 1.74 16.38
CA ASP A 10 8.89 2.24 15.02
C ASP A 10 9.99 1.49 14.29
N LEU A 11 9.60 0.60 13.38
CA LEU A 11 10.53 -0.12 12.51
C LEU A 11 10.74 0.70 11.22
N GLY A 12 11.57 1.71 11.26
CA GLY A 12 11.80 2.62 10.14
C GLY A 12 12.77 2.08 9.08
N THR A 13 12.73 2.66 7.88
CA THR A 13 13.63 2.29 6.77
C THR A 13 15.09 2.60 7.09
N THR A 14 15.35 3.76 7.66
CA THR A 14 16.72 4.23 7.98
C THR A 14 17.04 4.12 9.46
N ASN A 15 16.10 4.52 10.33
CA ASN A 15 16.24 4.47 11.77
C ASN A 15 15.02 3.78 12.37
N SER A 16 15.26 3.02 13.43
CA SER A 16 14.20 2.39 14.22
C SER A 16 14.30 2.84 15.68
N LEU A 17 13.16 2.87 16.37
CA LEU A 17 13.05 3.30 17.75
C LEU A 17 12.19 2.34 18.55
N VAL A 18 12.47 2.25 19.85
CA VAL A 18 11.59 1.59 20.81
C VAL A 18 11.18 2.58 21.90
N ALA A 19 9.92 2.54 22.27
CA ALA A 19 9.33 3.43 23.26
C ALA A 19 8.45 2.65 24.23
N THR A 20 8.24 3.22 25.42
CA THR A 20 7.35 2.68 26.44
C THR A 20 6.57 3.82 27.09
N VAL A 21 5.57 3.46 27.88
CA VAL A 21 4.90 4.42 28.79
C VAL A 21 5.38 4.13 30.20
N ASP A 22 5.95 5.13 30.85
CA ASP A 22 6.31 5.06 32.24
C ASP A 22 5.53 6.12 33.04
N SER A 23 4.81 5.66 34.05
CA SER A 23 3.99 6.53 34.93
C SER A 23 3.00 7.42 34.14
N GLY A 24 2.47 6.91 33.03
CA GLY A 24 1.53 7.62 32.15
C GLY A 24 2.20 8.56 31.13
N ILE A 25 3.53 8.61 31.09
CA ILE A 25 4.30 9.46 30.17
C ILE A 25 4.97 8.58 29.12
N PRO A 26 4.66 8.75 27.83
CA PRO A 26 5.36 8.04 26.77
C PRO A 26 6.78 8.58 26.62
N LEU A 27 7.75 7.69 26.47
CA LEU A 27 9.16 8.03 26.30
C LEU A 27 9.86 7.06 25.35
N VAL A 28 10.79 7.57 24.56
CA VAL A 28 11.69 6.78 23.73
C VAL A 28 12.83 6.24 24.58
N ILE A 29 13.10 4.96 24.45
CA ILE A 29 14.19 4.27 25.15
C ILE A 29 15.49 4.53 24.40
N ALA A 30 16.52 4.98 25.13
CA ALA A 30 17.87 5.11 24.59
C ALA A 30 18.66 3.82 24.79
N ASP A 31 19.62 3.56 23.89
CA ASP A 31 20.58 2.46 24.06
C ASP A 31 21.63 2.76 25.16
N ALA A 32 22.58 1.85 25.35
CA ALA A 32 23.61 1.96 26.38
C ALA A 32 24.54 3.19 26.18
N GLU A 33 24.63 3.69 24.95
CA GLU A 33 25.39 4.88 24.58
C GLU A 33 24.56 6.18 24.64
N GLY A 34 23.31 6.09 25.10
CA GLY A 34 22.39 7.22 25.20
C GLY A 34 21.76 7.64 23.86
N GLN A 35 21.89 6.82 22.81
CA GLN A 35 21.29 7.10 21.51
C GLN A 35 19.85 6.60 21.48
N ARG A 36 18.91 7.46 21.06
CA ARG A 36 17.49 7.10 20.91
C ARG A 36 17.17 6.50 19.55
N LEU A 37 17.88 6.96 18.51
CA LEU A 37 17.73 6.47 17.14
C LEU A 37 18.69 5.30 16.91
N THR A 38 18.17 4.15 16.52
CA THR A 38 18.95 2.99 16.09
C THR A 38 18.93 2.92 14.56
N PRO A 39 20.06 3.13 13.87
CA PRO A 39 20.14 2.90 12.44
C PRO A 39 19.65 1.48 12.08
N SER A 40 18.73 1.36 11.12
CA SER A 40 18.20 0.10 10.59
C SER A 40 19.24 -0.55 9.65
N VAL A 41 20.44 -0.75 10.18
CA VAL A 41 21.62 -1.27 9.47
C VAL A 41 22.11 -2.52 10.19
N VAL A 42 22.36 -3.58 9.41
CA VAL A 42 22.84 -4.88 9.90
C VAL A 42 24.08 -5.28 9.14
N HIS A 43 25.19 -5.50 9.84
CA HIS A 43 26.44 -6.00 9.30
C HIS A 43 26.67 -7.45 9.69
N PHE A 44 27.07 -8.28 8.76
CA PHE A 44 27.37 -9.70 8.94
C PHE A 44 28.90 -9.91 8.82
N PRO A 45 29.65 -9.93 9.94
CA PRO A 45 31.11 -9.96 9.89
C PRO A 45 31.68 -11.28 9.32
N ALA A 46 31.00 -12.39 9.52
CA ALA A 46 31.37 -13.71 9.00
C ALA A 46 30.15 -14.66 9.01
N PRO A 47 30.19 -15.79 8.25
CA PRO A 47 29.04 -16.69 8.09
C PRO A 47 28.43 -17.26 9.38
N ALA A 48 29.20 -17.39 10.44
CA ALA A 48 28.76 -17.96 11.73
C ALA A 48 28.86 -16.97 12.90
N ALA A 49 29.16 -15.70 12.63
CA ALA A 49 29.22 -14.67 13.66
C ALA A 49 27.88 -13.99 13.84
N ASP A 50 27.61 -13.54 15.06
CA ASP A 50 26.41 -12.74 15.35
C ASP A 50 26.41 -11.45 14.55
N PRO A 51 25.26 -11.06 13.97
CA PRO A 51 25.14 -9.80 13.27
C PRO A 51 25.36 -8.59 14.20
N VAL A 52 26.01 -7.57 13.67
CA VAL A 52 26.19 -6.27 14.33
C VAL A 52 25.09 -5.33 13.82
N VAL A 53 24.40 -4.61 14.71
CA VAL A 53 23.25 -3.78 14.38
C VAL A 53 23.43 -2.34 14.86
N GLY A 54 22.85 -1.40 14.14
CA GLY A 54 22.75 -0.01 14.54
C GLY A 54 24.00 0.81 14.20
N HIS A 55 24.40 1.70 15.09
CA HIS A 55 25.51 2.64 14.88
C HIS A 55 26.84 1.94 14.56
N ALA A 56 27.12 0.81 15.21
CA ALA A 56 28.33 0.02 14.96
C ALA A 56 28.34 -0.55 13.53
N ALA A 57 27.21 -1.09 13.06
CA ALA A 57 27.06 -1.58 11.68
C ALA A 57 27.16 -0.44 10.67
N ASN A 58 26.54 0.71 10.96
CA ASN A 58 26.56 1.86 10.07
C ASN A 58 27.99 2.42 9.85
N ARG A 59 28.84 2.41 10.88
CA ARG A 59 30.26 2.78 10.74
C ARG A 59 31.05 1.84 9.84
N VAL A 60 30.69 0.57 9.81
CA VAL A 60 31.37 -0.45 8.97
C VAL A 60 30.84 -0.45 7.53
N ARG A 61 29.64 0.07 7.29
CA ARG A 61 28.95 0.08 5.97
C ARG A 61 29.85 0.60 4.84
N VAL A 62 30.63 1.63 5.08
CA VAL A 62 31.54 2.23 4.09
C VAL A 62 32.71 1.30 3.74
N LEU A 63 33.21 0.55 4.71
CA LEU A 63 34.35 -0.36 4.54
C LEU A 63 33.96 -1.73 4.00
N LYS A 64 32.74 -2.17 4.36
CA LYS A 64 32.19 -3.49 4.05
C LYS A 64 30.78 -3.39 3.46
N PRO A 65 30.61 -2.66 2.33
CA PRO A 65 29.29 -2.37 1.79
C PRO A 65 28.52 -3.61 1.33
N ALA A 66 29.20 -4.64 0.79
CA ALA A 66 28.54 -5.87 0.33
C ALA A 66 28.08 -6.78 1.48
N GLU A 67 28.59 -6.60 2.69
CA GLU A 67 28.30 -7.42 3.88
C GLU A 67 27.39 -6.65 4.87
N THR A 68 26.94 -5.43 4.49
CA THR A 68 26.17 -4.53 5.37
C THR A 68 24.88 -4.12 4.71
N VAL A 69 23.77 -4.60 5.26
CA VAL A 69 22.41 -4.38 4.75
C VAL A 69 21.80 -3.15 5.42
N TYR A 70 21.22 -2.28 4.63
CA TYR A 70 20.44 -1.09 5.05
C TYR A 70 19.19 -0.98 4.19
N SER A 71 18.21 -0.19 4.62
CA SER A 71 16.93 0.03 3.92
C SER A 71 16.18 -1.29 3.60
N ALA A 72 16.36 -2.36 4.41
CA ALA A 72 15.74 -3.67 4.18
C ALA A 72 14.21 -3.61 4.16
N LYS A 73 13.60 -2.63 4.85
CA LYS A 73 12.15 -2.41 4.87
C LYS A 73 11.57 -2.14 3.47
N ARG A 74 12.38 -1.63 2.52
CA ARG A 74 11.97 -1.45 1.12
C ARG A 74 11.72 -2.77 0.38
N PHE A 75 12.26 -3.86 0.88
CA PHE A 75 12.15 -5.20 0.29
C PHE A 75 11.20 -6.13 1.06
N ILE A 76 10.79 -5.73 2.28
CA ILE A 76 10.00 -6.59 3.17
C ILE A 76 8.65 -6.94 2.55
N GLY A 77 8.32 -8.23 2.52
CA GLY A 77 7.07 -8.74 1.98
C GLY A 77 6.92 -8.61 0.47
N ARG A 78 7.99 -8.32 -0.29
CA ARG A 78 7.97 -8.11 -1.74
C ARG A 78 8.62 -9.25 -2.50
N ARG A 79 8.27 -9.41 -3.79
CA ARG A 79 8.89 -10.38 -4.72
C ARG A 79 9.83 -9.68 -5.68
N GLY A 80 10.67 -10.47 -6.37
CA GLY A 80 11.62 -9.95 -7.32
C GLY A 80 11.01 -9.25 -8.53
N SER A 81 9.80 -9.65 -8.95
CA SER A 81 9.07 -8.99 -10.02
C SER A 81 8.62 -7.56 -9.71
N GLU A 82 8.52 -7.22 -8.44
CA GLU A 82 8.04 -5.91 -7.95
C GLU A 82 9.17 -4.92 -7.73
N ILE A 83 10.42 -5.40 -7.76
CA ILE A 83 11.58 -4.56 -7.51
C ILE A 83 12.15 -4.13 -8.85
N SER A 84 12.13 -2.83 -9.09
CA SER A 84 12.75 -2.27 -10.28
C SER A 84 14.25 -2.51 -10.28
N GLN A 85 14.85 -2.53 -11.48
CA GLN A 85 16.31 -2.64 -11.59
C GLN A 85 17.05 -1.51 -10.88
N GLU A 86 16.42 -0.36 -10.73
CA GLU A 86 16.99 0.79 -10.04
C GLU A 86 16.97 0.64 -8.51
N GLU A 87 15.94 -0.01 -7.96
CA GLU A 87 15.88 -0.34 -6.52
C GLU A 87 16.89 -1.40 -6.12
N MET A 88 17.25 -2.31 -7.05
CA MET A 88 18.32 -3.29 -6.85
C MET A 88 19.74 -2.66 -6.85
N LEU A 89 19.89 -1.36 -7.13
CA LEU A 89 21.17 -0.66 -7.09
C LEU A 89 21.56 -0.27 -5.65
N VAL A 90 21.57 -1.25 -4.76
CA VAL A 90 22.14 -1.17 -3.41
C VAL A 90 23.53 -1.80 -3.40
N THR A 91 24.33 -1.52 -2.37
CA THR A 91 25.72 -1.97 -2.29
C THR A 91 25.90 -3.42 -1.84
N TYR A 92 24.82 -4.10 -1.49
CA TYR A 92 24.79 -5.52 -1.12
C TYR A 92 23.98 -6.32 -2.17
N PRO A 93 24.28 -7.62 -2.34
CA PRO A 93 23.60 -8.44 -3.37
C PRO A 93 22.14 -8.72 -3.03
N VAL A 94 21.23 -8.21 -3.85
CA VAL A 94 19.80 -8.52 -3.79
C VAL A 94 19.47 -9.50 -4.91
N LYS A 95 18.82 -10.60 -4.57
CA LYS A 95 18.32 -11.61 -5.50
C LYS A 95 16.79 -11.62 -5.47
N GLY A 96 16.18 -11.86 -6.60
CA GLY A 96 14.75 -12.07 -6.73
C GLY A 96 14.46 -12.80 -8.03
N ALA A 97 13.82 -13.95 -7.97
CA ALA A 97 13.25 -14.57 -9.15
C ALA A 97 11.98 -13.83 -9.54
N ALA A 98 11.65 -13.79 -10.83
CA ALA A 98 10.45 -13.10 -11.36
C ALA A 98 9.13 -13.51 -10.65
N THR A 99 9.12 -14.63 -9.94
CA THR A 99 7.95 -15.16 -9.23
C THR A 99 8.23 -15.51 -7.76
N GLY A 100 9.47 -15.28 -7.26
CA GLY A 100 9.91 -15.64 -5.91
C GLY A 100 10.06 -14.43 -4.98
N ALA A 101 10.10 -14.69 -3.67
CA ALA A 101 10.41 -13.67 -2.68
C ALA A 101 11.81 -13.07 -2.92
N VAL A 102 11.98 -11.80 -2.53
CA VAL A 102 13.30 -11.15 -2.53
C VAL A 102 14.16 -11.77 -1.46
N THR A 103 15.42 -12.05 -1.80
CA THR A 103 16.43 -12.50 -0.85
C THR A 103 17.70 -11.64 -0.96
N ILE A 104 18.44 -11.56 0.12
CA ILE A 104 19.71 -10.83 0.24
C ILE A 104 20.80 -11.86 0.48
N ASP A 105 21.77 -11.94 -0.45
CA ASP A 105 22.87 -12.91 -0.36
C ASP A 105 24.04 -12.31 0.41
N ILE A 106 24.31 -12.85 1.58
CA ILE A 106 25.47 -12.47 2.41
C ILE A 106 26.29 -13.72 2.70
N HIS A 107 27.54 -13.71 2.31
CA HIS A 107 28.47 -14.84 2.47
C HIS A 107 27.95 -16.16 1.88
N GLY A 108 27.13 -16.13 0.82
CA GLY A 108 26.53 -17.30 0.20
C GLY A 108 25.29 -17.86 0.92
N ARG A 109 24.82 -17.18 1.97
CA ARG A 109 23.53 -17.45 2.61
C ARG A 109 22.51 -16.41 2.16
N GLU A 110 21.34 -16.87 1.74
CA GLU A 110 20.21 -16.03 1.38
C GLU A 110 19.37 -15.74 2.62
N TYR A 111 19.18 -14.46 2.91
CA TYR A 111 18.34 -13.94 3.98
C TYR A 111 17.08 -13.32 3.41
N ALA A 112 15.93 -13.61 4.02
CA ALA A 112 14.73 -12.85 3.76
C ALA A 112 14.83 -11.44 4.40
N PRO A 113 14.20 -10.40 3.82
CA PRO A 113 14.15 -9.07 4.43
C PRO A 113 13.58 -9.06 5.85
N GLU A 114 12.66 -9.99 6.16
CA GLU A 114 12.11 -10.23 7.50
C GLU A 114 13.18 -10.67 8.50
N GLU A 115 14.12 -11.52 8.09
CA GLU A 115 15.23 -11.96 8.95
C GLU A 115 16.16 -10.78 9.27
N ILE A 116 16.46 -9.93 8.28
CA ILE A 116 17.27 -8.72 8.47
C ILE A 116 16.55 -7.76 9.44
N SER A 117 15.27 -7.53 9.23
CA SER A 117 14.44 -6.67 10.09
C SER A 117 14.34 -7.23 11.51
N ALA A 118 14.30 -8.57 11.65
CA ALA A 118 14.30 -9.23 12.96
C ALA A 118 15.59 -8.95 13.76
N GLU A 119 16.74 -8.82 13.10
CA GLU A 119 17.99 -8.46 13.82
C GLU A 119 17.91 -7.04 14.40
N VAL A 120 17.32 -6.09 13.68
CA VAL A 120 17.06 -4.74 14.20
C VAL A 120 16.11 -4.82 15.40
N LEU A 121 15.02 -5.57 15.29
CA LEU A 121 14.04 -5.75 16.37
C LEU A 121 14.64 -6.45 17.59
N LYS A 122 15.55 -7.41 17.42
CA LYS A 122 16.29 -8.05 18.53
C LYS A 122 17.18 -7.06 19.28
N LYS A 123 17.81 -6.11 18.58
CA LYS A 123 18.58 -5.03 19.21
C LYS A 123 17.66 -4.14 20.04
N LEU A 124 16.56 -3.67 19.47
CA LEU A 124 15.59 -2.82 20.17
C LEU A 124 14.98 -3.54 21.39
N LYS A 125 14.76 -4.85 21.28
CA LYS A 125 14.31 -5.68 22.41
C LYS A 125 15.31 -5.68 23.56
N ARG A 126 16.60 -5.90 23.25
CA ARG A 126 17.67 -5.86 24.26
C ARG A 126 17.77 -4.50 24.94
N ASP A 127 17.65 -3.40 24.17
CA ASP A 127 17.67 -2.06 24.72
C ASP A 127 16.47 -1.81 25.66
N ALA A 128 15.28 -2.28 25.25
CA ALA A 128 14.08 -2.19 26.07
C ALA A 128 14.20 -3.01 27.37
N GLU A 129 14.69 -4.25 27.28
CA GLU A 129 14.92 -5.12 28.44
C GLU A 129 15.96 -4.52 29.41
N ALA A 130 17.03 -3.93 28.88
CA ALA A 130 18.03 -3.24 29.70
C ALA A 130 17.48 -2.02 30.43
N PHE A 131 16.63 -1.24 29.76
CA PHE A 131 15.99 -0.06 30.35
C PHE A 131 14.90 -0.42 31.38
N ILE A 132 14.04 -1.37 31.04
CA ILE A 132 12.87 -1.75 31.86
C ILE A 132 13.30 -2.66 33.02
N GLY A 133 14.39 -3.41 32.88
CA GLY A 133 14.91 -4.34 33.90
C GLY A 133 14.19 -5.67 33.98
N GLU A 134 13.31 -5.98 33.02
CA GLU A 134 12.58 -7.24 32.92
C GLU A 134 12.45 -7.72 31.46
N PRO A 135 12.19 -9.01 31.19
CA PRO A 135 11.99 -9.52 29.85
C PRO A 135 10.82 -8.85 29.13
N VAL A 136 11.05 -8.41 27.89
CA VAL A 136 10.07 -7.77 27.03
C VAL A 136 9.68 -8.72 25.91
N THR A 137 8.49 -9.31 26.01
CA THR A 137 8.02 -10.33 25.07
C THR A 137 6.87 -9.88 24.17
N ARG A 138 6.35 -8.66 24.37
CA ARG A 138 5.17 -8.14 23.67
C ARG A 138 5.47 -6.79 23.04
N ALA A 139 5.01 -6.58 21.81
CA ALA A 139 5.24 -5.33 21.10
C ALA A 139 4.05 -4.91 20.23
N VAL A 140 3.89 -3.59 20.05
CA VAL A 140 3.17 -2.95 18.96
C VAL A 140 4.21 -2.47 17.97
N ILE A 141 4.08 -2.81 16.70
CA ILE A 141 5.03 -2.44 15.64
C ILE A 141 4.31 -1.61 14.59
N THR A 142 4.96 -0.54 14.10
CA THR A 142 4.37 0.33 13.10
C THR A 142 4.77 -0.05 11.69
N VAL A 143 3.87 0.29 10.76
CA VAL A 143 4.08 0.14 9.31
C VAL A 143 3.55 1.38 8.60
N PRO A 144 4.06 1.72 7.41
CA PRO A 144 3.43 2.73 6.55
C PRO A 144 1.95 2.41 6.33
N ALA A 145 1.12 3.46 6.24
CA ALA A 145 -0.33 3.27 6.09
C ALA A 145 -0.68 2.51 4.81
N TYR A 146 0.13 2.69 3.77
CA TYR A 146 -0.05 2.10 2.45
C TYR A 146 0.59 0.71 2.28
N PHE A 147 1.14 0.12 3.34
CA PHE A 147 1.60 -1.27 3.28
C PHE A 147 0.44 -2.22 2.98
N ASN A 148 0.64 -3.08 1.99
CA ASN A 148 -0.29 -4.14 1.65
C ASN A 148 -0.28 -5.27 2.71
N ASP A 149 -1.18 -6.24 2.56
CA ASP A 149 -1.31 -7.35 3.50
C ASP A 149 -0.03 -8.19 3.64
N ALA A 150 0.75 -8.33 2.54
CA ALA A 150 2.03 -9.04 2.55
C ALA A 150 3.07 -8.37 3.42
N GLN A 151 3.26 -7.09 3.22
CA GLN A 151 4.23 -6.28 3.92
C GLN A 151 3.88 -6.20 5.42
N ARG A 152 2.58 -6.13 5.77
CA ARG A 152 2.09 -6.19 7.16
C ARG A 152 2.38 -7.53 7.81
N ASN A 153 2.07 -8.63 7.12
CA ASN A 153 2.36 -9.99 7.60
C ASN A 153 3.88 -10.24 7.73
N ALA A 154 4.67 -9.77 6.78
CA ALA A 154 6.13 -9.88 6.81
C ALA A 154 6.73 -9.09 7.99
N THR A 155 6.22 -7.88 8.25
CA THR A 155 6.61 -7.09 9.43
C THR A 155 6.24 -7.81 10.73
N LYS A 156 5.04 -8.42 10.81
CA LYS A 156 4.64 -9.23 11.95
C LYS A 156 5.56 -10.42 12.14
N THR A 157 5.90 -11.14 11.05
CA THR A 157 6.83 -12.27 11.06
C THR A 157 8.22 -11.83 11.55
N ALA A 158 8.72 -10.67 11.13
CA ALA A 158 9.98 -10.13 11.65
C ALA A 158 9.93 -9.92 13.17
N GLY A 159 8.82 -9.42 13.70
CA GLY A 159 8.60 -9.31 15.15
C GLY A 159 8.61 -10.66 15.86
N GLU A 160 7.94 -11.65 15.29
CA GLU A 160 7.90 -13.03 15.83
C GLU A 160 9.29 -13.68 15.81
N LEU A 161 10.07 -13.50 14.73
CA LEU A 161 11.46 -13.95 14.61
C LEU A 161 12.40 -13.27 15.63
N ALA A 162 12.08 -12.04 16.03
CA ALA A 162 12.79 -11.32 17.09
C ALA A 162 12.38 -11.79 18.50
N GLY A 163 11.42 -12.70 18.62
CA GLY A 163 10.91 -13.23 19.87
C GLY A 163 9.90 -12.33 20.57
N PHE A 164 9.13 -11.56 19.80
CA PHE A 164 7.97 -10.82 20.29
C PHE A 164 6.66 -11.55 19.96
N THR A 165 5.70 -11.45 20.86
CA THR A 165 4.28 -11.53 20.49
C THR A 165 3.87 -10.16 19.96
N VAL A 166 3.60 -10.08 18.66
CA VAL A 166 3.15 -8.81 18.03
C VAL A 166 1.66 -8.65 18.33
N GLU A 167 1.36 -7.79 19.29
CA GLU A 167 -0.01 -7.55 19.76
C GLU A 167 -0.83 -6.77 18.73
N ARG A 168 -0.17 -5.83 18.04
CA ARG A 168 -0.80 -5.02 17.01
C ARG A 168 0.21 -4.48 16.00
N ILE A 169 -0.21 -4.43 14.73
CA ILE A 169 0.41 -3.62 13.68
C ILE A 169 -0.40 -2.33 13.58
N VAL A 170 0.27 -1.17 13.62
CA VAL A 170 -0.36 0.17 13.59
C VAL A 170 0.25 0.99 12.46
N ASN A 171 -0.57 1.79 11.79
CA ASN A 171 -0.08 2.70 10.75
C ASN A 171 0.75 3.84 11.35
N GLU A 172 1.89 4.17 10.73
CA GLU A 172 2.83 5.22 11.19
C GLU A 172 2.14 6.57 11.39
N PRO A 173 1.38 7.13 10.42
CA PRO A 173 0.72 8.42 10.63
C PRO A 173 -0.36 8.37 11.72
N THR A 174 -0.99 7.22 11.90
CA THR A 174 -1.98 7.01 12.95
C THR A 174 -1.32 6.97 14.33
N ALA A 175 -0.18 6.30 14.46
CA ALA A 175 0.63 6.32 15.67
C ALA A 175 1.08 7.75 16.01
N ALA A 176 1.59 8.50 15.02
CA ALA A 176 1.98 9.89 15.22
C ALA A 176 0.82 10.78 15.69
N ALA A 177 -0.40 10.54 15.17
CA ALA A 177 -1.60 11.25 15.63
C ALA A 177 -1.94 10.94 17.10
N LEU A 178 -1.73 9.71 17.58
CA LEU A 178 -1.89 9.36 19.01
C LEU A 178 -0.93 10.14 19.89
N ALA A 179 0.35 10.24 19.47
CA ALA A 179 1.35 11.00 20.21
C ALA A 179 0.98 12.50 20.30
N TYR A 180 0.50 13.06 19.20
CA TYR A 180 0.03 14.44 19.14
C TYR A 180 -1.20 14.69 20.01
N GLY A 181 -2.17 13.77 19.99
CA GLY A 181 -3.47 13.96 20.64
C GLY A 181 -3.51 13.62 22.11
N LEU A 182 -2.43 13.06 22.70
CA LEU A 182 -2.43 12.63 24.10
C LEU A 182 -2.84 13.75 25.08
N ASP A 183 -2.34 14.97 24.86
CA ASP A 183 -2.64 16.14 25.70
C ASP A 183 -3.92 16.89 25.27
N ARG A 184 -4.62 16.41 24.22
CA ARG A 184 -5.73 17.09 23.54
C ARG A 184 -7.02 16.25 23.47
N LEU A 185 -7.18 15.28 24.36
CA LEU A 185 -8.26 14.28 24.32
C LEU A 185 -9.69 14.87 24.35
N ARG A 186 -9.86 16.09 24.87
CA ARG A 186 -11.17 16.77 24.96
C ARG A 186 -11.42 17.72 23.80
N GLU A 187 -10.48 17.88 22.90
CA GLU A 187 -10.62 18.76 21.74
C GLU A 187 -11.33 18.02 20.62
N ARG A 188 -12.11 18.75 19.82
CA ARG A 188 -12.57 18.28 18.54
C ARG A 188 -11.71 18.96 17.49
N SER A 189 -10.96 18.18 16.72
CA SER A 189 -10.00 18.70 15.75
C SER A 189 -9.91 17.80 14.52
N ARG A 190 -9.78 18.40 13.34
CA ARG A 190 -9.46 17.72 12.11
C ARG A 190 -8.01 17.98 11.76
N ILE A 191 -7.25 16.92 11.65
CA ILE A 191 -5.81 16.99 11.45
C ILE A 191 -5.41 16.24 10.19
N ALA A 192 -4.38 16.73 9.51
CA ALA A 192 -3.67 15.98 8.48
C ALA A 192 -2.28 15.63 9.03
N VAL A 193 -1.89 14.38 8.93
CA VAL A 193 -0.53 13.92 9.24
C VAL A 193 0.20 13.71 7.93
N TYR A 194 1.21 14.56 7.69
CA TYR A 194 2.08 14.49 6.53
C TYR A 194 3.38 13.81 6.96
N ASP A 195 3.52 12.54 6.62
CA ASP A 195 4.67 11.73 6.97
C ASP A 195 5.56 11.53 5.74
N LEU A 196 6.74 12.16 5.74
CA LEU A 196 7.77 11.97 4.72
C LEU A 196 9.02 11.39 5.36
N GLY A 197 9.10 10.07 5.31
CA GLY A 197 10.20 9.27 5.81
C GLY A 197 11.35 9.15 4.82
N CYS A 198 12.22 8.18 5.05
CA CYS A 198 13.34 7.91 4.15
C CYS A 198 12.93 7.08 2.92
N GLY A 199 11.95 6.18 3.06
CA GLY A 199 11.52 5.30 1.98
C GLY A 199 10.09 5.49 1.53
N THR A 200 9.24 6.10 2.37
CA THR A 200 7.79 6.19 2.17
C THR A 200 7.27 7.59 2.41
N PHE A 201 6.17 7.89 1.76
CA PHE A 201 5.33 9.06 1.99
C PHE A 201 3.90 8.63 2.30
N ASP A 202 3.32 9.13 3.37
CA ASP A 202 1.91 8.94 3.71
C ASP A 202 1.26 10.27 4.10
N LEU A 203 0.01 10.47 3.65
CA LEU A 203 -0.90 11.47 4.20
C LEU A 203 -2.14 10.81 4.75
N SER A 204 -2.39 11.00 6.05
CA SER A 204 -3.64 10.57 6.69
C SER A 204 -4.41 11.78 7.19
N VAL A 205 -5.72 11.80 6.93
CA VAL A 205 -6.65 12.80 7.45
C VAL A 205 -7.48 12.15 8.54
N LEU A 206 -7.50 12.77 9.73
CA LEU A 206 -8.15 12.23 10.92
C LEU A 206 -9.07 13.27 11.56
N GLU A 207 -10.11 12.78 12.23
CA GLU A 207 -10.90 13.54 13.18
C GLU A 207 -10.63 13.04 14.61
N LEU A 208 -10.20 13.94 15.47
CA LEU A 208 -10.09 13.71 16.90
C LEU A 208 -11.35 14.26 17.58
N ASN A 209 -12.01 13.43 18.39
CA ASN A 209 -13.22 13.83 19.11
C ASN A 209 -13.36 13.03 20.39
N ASP A 210 -13.28 13.69 21.56
CA ASP A 210 -13.43 13.08 22.89
C ASP A 210 -12.61 11.79 23.08
N GLY A 211 -11.33 11.81 22.69
CA GLY A 211 -10.41 10.68 22.78
C GLY A 211 -10.57 9.61 21.69
N VAL A 212 -11.49 9.79 20.76
CA VAL A 212 -11.61 8.92 19.58
C VAL A 212 -10.78 9.51 18.44
N PHE A 213 -9.81 8.74 17.96
CA PHE A 213 -9.00 9.05 16.80
C PHE A 213 -9.58 8.28 15.61
N HIS A 214 -10.29 8.97 14.76
CA HIS A 214 -10.94 8.37 13.59
C HIS A 214 -10.22 8.80 12.32
N VAL A 215 -9.56 7.85 11.64
CA VAL A 215 -8.99 8.06 10.33
C VAL A 215 -10.13 8.17 9.32
N LEU A 216 -10.20 9.28 8.59
CA LEU A 216 -11.19 9.54 7.55
C LEU A 216 -10.71 9.03 6.20
N SER A 217 -9.43 9.21 5.93
CA SER A 217 -8.78 8.75 4.71
C SER A 217 -7.29 8.64 4.90
N THR A 218 -6.65 7.81 4.07
CA THR A 218 -5.21 7.74 3.94
C THR A 218 -4.84 7.60 2.47
N ASN A 219 -3.73 8.20 2.05
CA ASN A 219 -3.13 8.01 0.74
C ASN A 219 -1.62 8.18 0.85
N GLY A 220 -0.84 7.46 0.04
CA GLY A 220 0.60 7.49 0.18
C GLY A 220 1.35 6.88 -1.00
N ASN A 221 2.68 6.82 -0.86
CA ASN A 221 3.58 6.20 -1.81
C ASN A 221 4.74 5.54 -1.05
N THR A 222 4.88 4.25 -1.17
CA THR A 222 5.89 3.46 -0.46
C THR A 222 7.26 3.48 -1.15
N ARG A 223 7.42 4.29 -2.22
CA ARG A 223 8.66 4.53 -2.98
C ARG A 223 8.96 6.01 -3.16
N LEU A 224 8.63 6.80 -2.19
CA LEU A 224 8.85 8.24 -2.20
C LEU A 224 9.37 8.67 -0.84
N GLY A 225 10.65 9.04 -0.78
CA GLY A 225 11.24 9.43 0.49
C GLY A 225 12.66 9.96 0.38
N GLY A 226 13.35 10.03 1.50
CA GLY A 226 14.71 10.55 1.61
C GLY A 226 15.75 9.82 0.78
N ASP A 227 15.58 8.51 0.58
CA ASP A 227 16.49 7.72 -0.27
C ASP A 227 16.47 8.20 -1.73
N ASP A 228 15.31 8.68 -2.23
CA ASP A 228 15.20 9.24 -3.58
C ASP A 228 15.88 10.61 -3.68
N LEU A 229 15.79 11.40 -2.60
CA LEU A 229 16.51 12.67 -2.48
C LEU A 229 18.02 12.43 -2.43
N ASP A 230 18.47 11.48 -1.62
CA ASP A 230 19.90 11.12 -1.50
C ASP A 230 20.46 10.61 -2.82
N LYS A 231 19.70 9.74 -3.52
CA LYS A 231 20.09 9.26 -4.86
C LYS A 231 20.31 10.42 -5.83
N ARG A 232 19.42 11.41 -5.84
CA ARG A 232 19.55 12.58 -6.72
C ARG A 232 20.83 13.37 -6.42
N ILE A 233 21.19 13.51 -5.13
CA ILE A 233 22.43 14.17 -4.71
C ILE A 233 23.65 13.32 -5.11
N VAL A 234 23.59 12.00 -4.94
CA VAL A 234 24.65 11.07 -5.35
C VAL A 234 24.89 11.18 -6.85
N ASP A 235 23.84 11.09 -7.67
CA ASP A 235 23.93 11.19 -9.13
C ASP A 235 24.58 12.54 -9.54
N PHE A 236 24.17 13.63 -8.90
CA PHE A 236 24.76 14.97 -9.11
C PHE A 236 26.26 15.00 -8.74
N LEU A 237 26.64 14.46 -7.58
CA LEU A 237 28.05 14.42 -7.15
C LEU A 237 28.90 13.53 -8.06
N VAL A 238 28.39 12.40 -8.52
CA VAL A 238 29.05 11.50 -9.49
C VAL A 238 29.35 12.23 -10.79
N GLU A 239 28.41 13.02 -11.33
CA GLU A 239 28.64 13.84 -12.51
C GLU A 239 29.73 14.91 -12.25
N LYS A 240 29.73 15.58 -11.09
CA LYS A 240 30.73 16.57 -10.72
C LYS A 240 32.11 15.93 -10.54
N ILE A 241 32.21 14.74 -9.96
CA ILE A 241 33.47 13.97 -9.82
C ILE A 241 34.02 13.63 -11.19
N LYS A 242 33.18 13.11 -12.10
CA LYS A 242 33.59 12.81 -13.48
C LYS A 242 34.09 14.06 -14.23
N ALA A 243 33.38 15.18 -14.10
CA ALA A 243 33.76 16.44 -14.71
C ALA A 243 35.07 17.01 -14.14
N ALA A 244 35.43 16.70 -12.89
CA ALA A 244 36.68 17.07 -12.26
C ALA A 244 37.87 16.12 -12.60
N GLY A 245 37.65 15.16 -13.53
CA GLY A 245 38.68 14.19 -13.93
C GLY A 245 38.83 13.00 -12.97
N GLY A 246 37.84 12.78 -12.10
CA GLY A 246 37.76 11.63 -11.20
C GLY A 246 37.29 10.36 -11.88
N PRO A 247 37.11 9.26 -11.12
CA PRO A 247 36.65 7.98 -11.64
C PRO A 247 35.25 8.11 -12.23
N ASP A 248 35.00 7.36 -13.33
CA ASP A 248 33.67 7.22 -13.91
C ASP A 248 32.87 6.19 -13.10
N LEU A 249 31.93 6.67 -12.30
CA LEU A 249 31.10 5.86 -11.41
C LEU A 249 29.68 5.66 -12.00
N THR A 250 29.50 5.86 -13.31
CA THR A 250 28.20 5.75 -13.97
C THR A 250 27.86 4.34 -14.46
N ASP A 251 28.82 3.40 -14.42
CA ASP A 251 28.62 2.02 -14.88
C ASP A 251 27.80 1.21 -13.86
N LYS A 252 26.51 1.06 -14.17
CA LYS A 252 25.56 0.31 -13.34
C LYS A 252 25.87 -1.19 -13.26
N SER A 253 26.64 -1.75 -14.19
CA SER A 253 27.01 -3.17 -14.17
C SER A 253 28.01 -3.48 -13.07
N GLU A 254 28.90 -2.55 -12.77
CA GLU A 254 29.87 -2.67 -11.69
C GLU A 254 29.25 -2.60 -10.29
N ILE A 255 28.11 -1.91 -10.14
CA ILE A 255 27.39 -1.84 -8.85
C ILE A 255 26.86 -3.23 -8.45
N ARG A 256 26.55 -4.09 -9.43
CA ARG A 256 26.08 -5.47 -9.19
C ARG A 256 27.22 -6.45 -8.92
N ASN A 257 28.45 -6.03 -9.06
CA ASN A 257 29.62 -6.85 -8.80
C ASN A 257 30.07 -6.65 -7.34
N PRO A 258 29.88 -7.62 -6.42
CA PRO A 258 30.26 -7.48 -5.01
C PRO A 258 31.77 -7.23 -4.79
N LYS A 259 32.58 -7.50 -5.78
CA LYS A 259 34.04 -7.30 -5.77
C LYS A 259 34.48 -5.98 -6.44
N SER A 260 33.53 -5.17 -6.90
CA SER A 260 33.84 -3.91 -7.57
C SER A 260 34.47 -2.90 -6.61
N GLU A 261 35.55 -2.30 -7.03
CA GLU A 261 36.18 -1.18 -6.31
C GLU A 261 35.30 0.08 -6.28
N MET A 262 34.28 0.15 -7.12
CA MET A 262 33.30 1.25 -7.15
C MET A 262 32.37 1.26 -5.92
N LEU A 263 32.05 0.10 -5.35
CA LEU A 263 31.09 0.01 -4.24
C LEU A 263 31.51 0.82 -3.00
N PRO A 264 32.75 0.73 -2.50
CA PRO A 264 33.21 1.58 -1.40
C PRO A 264 33.16 3.08 -1.73
N MET A 265 33.48 3.45 -2.98
CA MET A 265 33.43 4.86 -3.42
C MET A 265 32.00 5.38 -3.42
N LEU A 266 31.06 4.63 -4.01
CA LEU A 266 29.63 4.97 -4.02
C LEU A 266 29.04 5.03 -2.62
N SER A 267 29.42 4.11 -1.73
CA SER A 267 29.00 4.11 -0.33
C SER A 267 29.45 5.38 0.40
N ARG A 268 30.70 5.82 0.16
CA ARG A 268 31.23 7.08 0.73
C ARG A 268 30.52 8.31 0.17
N ILE A 269 30.25 8.34 -1.14
CA ILE A 269 29.51 9.45 -1.76
C ILE A 269 28.10 9.52 -1.20
N ARG A 270 27.41 8.37 -1.03
CA ARG A 270 26.07 8.31 -0.46
C ARG A 270 26.03 8.83 0.98
N GLU A 271 26.97 8.40 1.82
CA GLU A 271 27.07 8.89 3.20
C GLU A 271 27.30 10.41 3.23
N ALA A 272 28.23 10.91 2.40
CA ALA A 272 28.51 12.34 2.31
C ALA A 272 27.31 13.14 1.79
N ALA A 273 26.55 12.61 0.83
CA ALA A 273 25.32 13.20 0.31
C ALA A 273 24.24 13.30 1.39
N GLU A 274 23.97 12.22 2.13
CA GLU A 274 23.02 12.18 3.23
C GLU A 274 23.39 13.18 4.33
N GLN A 275 24.65 13.21 4.76
CA GLN A 275 25.13 14.17 5.75
C GLN A 275 25.03 15.63 5.27
N ALA A 276 25.30 15.88 3.99
CA ALA A 276 25.12 17.21 3.40
C ALA A 276 23.66 17.63 3.41
N LYS A 277 22.74 16.74 3.00
CA LYS A 277 21.29 16.96 3.05
C LYS A 277 20.82 17.33 4.45
N ILE A 278 21.27 16.58 5.48
CA ILE A 278 20.91 16.83 6.88
C ILE A 278 21.37 18.22 7.32
N LYS A 279 22.67 18.56 7.08
CA LYS A 279 23.24 19.85 7.46
C LYS A 279 22.56 21.02 6.74
N LEU A 280 22.21 20.87 5.46
CA LEU A 280 21.52 21.90 4.68
C LEU A 280 20.09 22.19 5.16
N SER A 281 19.55 21.41 6.09
CA SER A 281 18.29 21.77 6.77
C SER A 281 18.46 22.98 7.71
N THR A 282 19.66 23.20 8.24
CA THR A 282 19.99 24.34 9.13
C THR A 282 20.98 25.33 8.49
N GLU A 283 21.92 24.84 7.69
CA GLU A 283 22.95 25.65 7.04
C GLU A 283 22.52 26.03 5.60
N THR A 284 23.07 27.14 5.08
CA THR A 284 22.79 27.59 3.69
C THR A 284 23.74 27.00 2.67
N ALA A 285 24.92 26.52 3.11
CA ALA A 285 25.90 25.84 2.26
C ALA A 285 26.78 24.94 3.14
N VAL A 286 27.21 23.80 2.59
CA VAL A 286 28.10 22.84 3.25
C VAL A 286 29.18 22.38 2.29
N GLU A 287 30.36 22.07 2.83
CA GLU A 287 31.38 21.36 2.08
C GLU A 287 31.16 19.85 2.16
N VAL A 288 31.29 19.18 1.02
CA VAL A 288 31.18 17.73 0.86
C VAL A 288 32.60 17.21 0.54
N PRO A 289 33.43 16.90 1.55
CA PRO A 289 34.77 16.41 1.33
C PRO A 289 34.74 14.89 1.07
N LEU A 290 35.43 14.47 0.01
CA LEU A 290 35.68 13.07 -0.36
C LEU A 290 37.20 12.87 -0.55
N PRO A 291 37.96 12.89 0.57
CA PRO A 291 39.40 12.74 0.50
C PRO A 291 39.76 11.31 0.08
N PHE A 292 40.77 11.16 -0.80
CA PHE A 292 41.21 9.85 -1.30
C PHE A 292 40.06 8.98 -1.78
N LEU A 293 39.16 9.55 -2.59
CA LEU A 293 38.04 8.82 -3.19
C LEU A 293 38.54 7.67 -4.06
N ALA A 294 39.61 7.93 -4.82
CA ALA A 294 40.46 6.92 -5.46
C ALA A 294 41.91 7.14 -5.01
N SER A 295 42.80 6.21 -5.30
CA SER A 295 44.20 6.20 -4.83
C SER A 295 44.94 7.52 -5.06
N THR A 296 44.62 8.23 -6.15
CA THR A 296 45.28 9.51 -6.55
C THR A 296 44.29 10.66 -6.69
N PHE A 297 43.01 10.46 -6.28
CA PHE A 297 42.00 11.47 -6.51
C PHE A 297 41.24 11.80 -5.22
N SER A 298 41.22 13.09 -4.89
CA SER A 298 40.39 13.65 -3.83
C SER A 298 39.42 14.67 -4.42
N PHE A 299 38.25 14.78 -3.87
CA PHE A 299 37.20 15.68 -4.35
C PHE A 299 36.58 16.44 -3.18
N THR A 300 36.27 17.70 -3.41
CA THR A 300 35.47 18.50 -2.48
C THR A 300 34.53 19.37 -3.29
N TYR A 301 33.27 19.39 -2.87
CA TYR A 301 32.23 20.21 -3.51
C TYR A 301 31.53 21.06 -2.46
N ARG A 302 31.28 22.33 -2.74
CA ARG A 302 30.48 23.20 -1.90
C ARG A 302 29.04 23.14 -2.41
N LEU A 303 28.19 22.35 -1.73
CA LEU A 303 26.78 22.23 -2.04
C LEU A 303 25.99 23.30 -1.29
N THR A 304 25.13 24.04 -1.98
CA THR A 304 24.25 25.04 -1.38
C THR A 304 22.85 24.48 -1.16
N ARG A 305 22.10 25.07 -0.21
CA ARG A 305 20.69 24.74 0.02
C ARG A 305 19.86 24.95 -1.25
N GLN A 306 20.13 26.02 -2.00
CA GLN A 306 19.40 26.30 -3.24
C GLN A 306 19.61 25.19 -4.28
N GLU A 307 20.83 24.71 -4.47
CA GLU A 307 21.11 23.59 -5.37
C GLU A 307 20.40 22.31 -4.91
N LEU A 308 20.41 22.01 -3.60
CA LEU A 308 19.66 20.88 -3.03
C LEU A 308 18.16 21.00 -3.30
N GLU A 309 17.58 22.17 -3.09
CA GLU A 309 16.17 22.44 -3.34
C GLU A 309 15.81 22.29 -4.81
N ASP A 310 16.67 22.77 -5.71
CA ASP A 310 16.43 22.64 -7.16
C ASP A 310 16.55 21.18 -7.64
N LEU A 311 17.49 20.42 -7.07
CA LEU A 311 17.68 19.00 -7.35
C LEU A 311 16.50 18.13 -6.86
N THR A 312 15.77 18.55 -5.82
CA THR A 312 14.81 17.69 -5.12
C THR A 312 13.37 18.16 -5.24
N ARG A 313 13.11 19.33 -5.80
CA ARG A 313 11.79 19.97 -5.90
C ARG A 313 10.76 19.11 -6.61
N ASP A 314 11.11 18.48 -7.71
CA ASP A 314 10.24 17.60 -8.49
C ASP A 314 9.84 16.35 -7.71
N ILE A 315 10.75 15.79 -6.91
CA ILE A 315 10.50 14.63 -6.06
C ILE A 315 9.49 14.99 -4.96
N ILE A 316 9.71 16.13 -4.28
CA ILE A 316 8.79 16.61 -3.23
C ILE A 316 7.41 16.95 -3.82
N ALA A 317 7.37 17.54 -5.01
CA ALA A 317 6.12 17.87 -5.69
C ALA A 317 5.24 16.64 -5.98
N ARG A 318 5.82 15.45 -6.09
CA ARG A 318 5.06 14.20 -6.27
C ARG A 318 4.13 13.89 -5.09
N THR A 319 4.40 14.41 -3.89
CA THR A 319 3.51 14.23 -2.72
C THR A 319 2.17 14.94 -2.89
N ARG A 320 2.08 15.96 -3.77
CA ARG A 320 0.89 16.79 -3.96
C ARG A 320 -0.36 15.98 -4.33
N VAL A 321 -0.22 15.06 -5.27
CA VAL A 321 -1.35 14.25 -5.76
C VAL A 321 -1.97 13.42 -4.63
N HIS A 322 -1.14 12.82 -3.78
CA HIS A 322 -1.58 12.03 -2.63
C HIS A 322 -2.31 12.89 -1.60
N CYS A 323 -1.79 14.10 -1.34
CA CYS A 323 -2.42 15.05 -0.42
C CYS A 323 -3.82 15.46 -0.89
N LEU A 324 -3.93 15.86 -2.15
CA LEU A 324 -5.22 16.27 -2.73
C LEU A 324 -6.22 15.12 -2.75
N ARG A 325 -5.76 13.92 -3.02
CA ARG A 325 -6.60 12.72 -3.04
C ARG A 325 -7.11 12.35 -1.65
N SER A 326 -6.23 12.34 -0.64
CA SER A 326 -6.65 12.05 0.73
C SER A 326 -7.69 13.06 1.23
N LEU A 327 -7.52 14.36 0.92
CA LEU A 327 -8.51 15.38 1.21
C LEU A 327 -9.84 15.13 0.50
N ALA A 328 -9.80 14.78 -0.79
CA ALA A 328 -11.00 14.49 -1.58
C ALA A 328 -11.75 13.27 -1.03
N ASP A 329 -11.04 12.19 -0.66
CA ASP A 329 -11.61 10.99 -0.06
C ASP A 329 -12.24 11.29 1.31
N ALA A 330 -11.62 12.15 2.11
CA ALA A 330 -12.19 12.65 3.37
C ALA A 330 -13.34 13.65 3.16
N LYS A 331 -13.59 14.09 1.92
CA LYS A 331 -14.56 15.16 1.56
C LYS A 331 -14.28 16.47 2.30
N LEU A 332 -13.00 16.83 2.41
CA LEU A 332 -12.52 18.02 3.08
C LEU A 332 -11.68 18.87 2.12
N GLU A 333 -11.64 20.16 2.38
CA GLU A 333 -10.70 21.11 1.79
C GLU A 333 -9.63 21.49 2.83
N PRO A 334 -8.47 22.03 2.43
CA PRO A 334 -7.44 22.48 3.38
C PRO A 334 -7.95 23.41 4.48
N LYS A 335 -8.92 24.26 4.18
CA LYS A 335 -9.55 25.20 5.15
C LYS A 335 -10.39 24.51 6.25
N ASP A 336 -10.77 23.23 6.03
CA ASP A 336 -11.58 22.45 6.97
C ASP A 336 -10.70 21.73 8.00
N LEU A 337 -9.39 21.77 7.80
CA LEU A 337 -8.40 21.24 8.74
C LEU A 337 -8.07 22.31 9.81
N ASP A 338 -7.84 21.85 11.03
CA ASP A 338 -7.33 22.67 12.12
C ASP A 338 -5.80 22.68 12.13
N GLN A 339 -5.18 21.54 11.79
CA GLN A 339 -3.73 21.39 11.82
C GLN A 339 -3.21 20.44 10.74
N VAL A 340 -1.95 20.70 10.33
CA VAL A 340 -1.12 19.78 9.54
C VAL A 340 0.11 19.44 10.37
N ILE A 341 0.27 18.18 10.74
CA ILE A 341 1.36 17.66 11.57
C ILE A 341 2.43 17.09 10.68
N LEU A 342 3.67 17.52 10.87
CA LEU A 342 4.82 17.05 10.12
C LEU A 342 5.51 15.89 10.85
N VAL A 343 5.68 14.77 10.16
CA VAL A 343 6.32 13.54 10.64
C VAL A 343 7.35 13.07 9.61
N GLY A 344 8.34 12.31 10.07
CA GLY A 344 9.43 11.81 9.23
C GLY A 344 10.58 12.81 9.05
N GLY A 345 11.80 12.30 8.99
CA GLY A 345 13.02 13.11 9.01
C GLY A 345 13.14 14.13 7.87
N GLN A 346 12.53 13.85 6.71
CA GLN A 346 12.59 14.75 5.54
C GLN A 346 11.78 16.03 5.74
N THR A 347 10.82 16.04 6.67
CA THR A 347 10.03 17.24 7.01
C THR A 347 10.85 18.32 7.74
N ARG A 348 12.11 18.01 8.10
CA ARG A 348 13.07 18.99 8.60
C ARG A 348 13.59 19.92 7.49
N MET A 349 13.51 19.50 6.22
CA MET A 349 13.96 20.29 5.08
C MET A 349 13.08 21.54 4.91
N PRO A 350 13.69 22.76 4.80
CA PRO A 350 12.91 23.99 4.60
C PRO A 350 12.02 23.97 3.37
N LEU A 351 12.46 23.33 2.27
CA LEU A 351 11.66 23.18 1.05
C LEU A 351 10.37 22.39 1.33
N VAL A 352 10.45 21.30 2.09
CA VAL A 352 9.26 20.48 2.43
C VAL A 352 8.28 21.29 3.25
N ARG A 353 8.75 22.02 4.28
CA ARG A 353 7.90 22.86 5.13
C ARG A 353 7.17 23.94 4.32
N ARG A 354 7.89 24.64 3.44
CA ARG A 354 7.29 25.66 2.56
C ARG A 354 6.28 25.03 1.59
N PHE A 355 6.64 23.90 0.99
CA PHE A 355 5.73 23.18 0.08
C PHE A 355 4.44 22.77 0.77
N VAL A 356 4.51 22.21 1.98
CA VAL A 356 3.32 21.82 2.76
C VAL A 356 2.51 23.03 3.18
N ALA A 357 3.16 24.09 3.67
CA ALA A 357 2.48 25.33 4.04
C ALA A 357 1.71 25.96 2.87
N GLU A 358 2.30 25.95 1.69
CA GLU A 358 1.64 26.44 0.46
C GLU A 358 0.47 25.52 0.05
N LEU A 359 0.71 24.20 0.01
CA LEU A 359 -0.27 23.21 -0.43
C LEU A 359 -1.56 23.24 0.42
N PHE A 360 -1.40 23.33 1.74
CA PHE A 360 -2.51 23.36 2.69
C PHE A 360 -2.96 24.78 3.05
N ALA A 361 -2.36 25.80 2.44
CA ALA A 361 -2.63 27.21 2.74
C ALA A 361 -2.56 27.52 4.25
N CYS A 362 -1.49 27.07 4.91
CA CYS A 362 -1.34 27.20 6.36
C CYS A 362 -1.31 28.66 6.82
N ALA A 363 -2.02 28.97 7.91
CA ALA A 363 -2.13 30.32 8.46
C ALA A 363 -1.04 30.63 9.49
N GLU A 364 -0.54 29.63 10.17
CA GLU A 364 0.37 29.73 11.31
C GLU A 364 1.36 28.56 11.30
N LEU A 365 2.55 28.80 11.89
CA LEU A 365 3.53 27.77 12.20
C LEU A 365 3.63 27.61 13.73
N GLU A 366 3.48 26.39 14.24
CA GLU A 366 3.78 26.03 15.62
C GLU A 366 5.18 25.42 15.70
N GLU A 367 6.11 26.13 16.34
CA GLU A 367 7.49 25.71 16.53
C GLU A 367 7.63 24.65 17.64
N PRO A 368 8.75 23.92 17.71
CA PRO A 368 9.02 22.95 18.80
C PRO A 368 9.01 23.57 20.20
N SER A 369 9.25 24.87 20.32
CA SER A 369 9.13 25.62 21.58
C SER A 369 7.68 25.85 22.03
N GLY A 370 6.70 25.50 21.19
CA GLY A 370 5.30 25.87 21.38
C GLY A 370 4.97 27.31 20.95
N GLU A 371 5.94 28.07 20.44
CA GLU A 371 5.71 29.39 19.88
C GLU A 371 4.95 29.32 18.56
N ILE A 372 3.94 30.18 18.39
CA ILE A 372 3.16 30.29 17.16
C ILE A 372 3.66 31.48 16.37
N ARG A 373 4.19 31.22 15.17
CA ARG A 373 4.69 32.24 14.25
C ARG A 373 3.70 32.52 13.12
N ARG A 374 3.62 33.82 12.76
CA ARG A 374 2.90 34.35 11.62
C ARG A 374 3.86 35.23 10.84
N ASP A 375 4.48 34.67 9.84
CA ASP A 375 5.37 35.40 8.93
C ASP A 375 4.83 35.39 7.50
N SER A 376 5.61 35.91 6.55
CA SER A 376 5.18 36.01 5.15
C SER A 376 4.78 34.68 4.51
N ASP A 377 5.37 33.56 4.97
CA ASP A 377 5.14 32.24 4.43
C ASP A 377 3.88 31.57 5.01
N TYR A 378 3.47 31.98 6.22
CA TYR A 378 2.36 31.38 6.99
C TYR A 378 1.17 32.32 7.23
N HIS A 379 1.21 33.53 6.68
CA HIS A 379 0.17 34.54 6.90
C HIS A 379 -0.99 34.39 5.90
N LYS A 380 -1.84 33.38 6.11
CA LYS A 380 -3.09 33.19 5.36
C LYS A 380 -4.28 33.47 6.28
N PRO A 381 -5.31 34.17 5.80
CA PRO A 381 -6.43 34.61 6.67
C PRO A 381 -7.31 33.48 7.19
N LYS A 382 -7.30 32.32 6.52
CA LYS A 382 -8.02 31.10 6.94
C LYS A 382 -7.26 29.88 6.45
N GLY A 383 -6.76 29.06 7.35
CA GLY A 383 -6.06 27.83 7.02
C GLY A 383 -5.63 27.10 8.27
N PRO A 384 -5.19 25.83 8.15
CA PRO A 384 -4.70 25.07 9.29
C PRO A 384 -3.39 25.64 9.83
N ARG A 385 -3.06 25.25 11.06
CA ARG A 385 -1.74 25.48 11.63
C ARG A 385 -0.78 24.40 11.15
N LEU A 386 0.41 24.78 10.65
CA LEU A 386 1.49 23.84 10.41
C LEU A 386 2.18 23.53 11.73
N ASN A 387 2.11 22.27 12.18
CA ASN A 387 2.62 21.85 13.48
C ASN A 387 3.95 21.12 13.33
N THR A 388 5.00 21.67 13.97
CA THR A 388 6.33 21.08 14.09
C THR A 388 6.76 20.89 15.54
N SER A 389 5.82 20.97 16.48
CA SER A 389 6.09 20.86 17.93
C SER A 389 6.52 19.45 18.34
N GLN A 390 6.06 18.44 17.63
CA GLN A 390 6.49 17.06 17.85
C GLN A 390 7.84 16.80 17.19
N ASN A 391 8.66 15.97 17.85
CA ASN A 391 9.88 15.50 17.21
C ASN A 391 9.50 14.53 16.07
N PRO A 392 9.74 14.88 14.79
CA PRO A 392 9.29 14.07 13.65
C PRO A 392 9.95 12.70 13.57
N ASP A 393 11.05 12.47 14.28
CA ASP A 393 11.72 11.17 14.33
C ASP A 393 11.19 10.28 15.47
N GLU A 394 10.54 10.84 16.51
CA GLU A 394 10.10 10.11 17.70
C GLU A 394 8.57 9.91 17.76
N ALA A 395 7.80 10.75 17.07
CA ALA A 395 6.34 10.78 17.16
C ALA A 395 5.67 9.41 16.90
N VAL A 396 6.17 8.66 15.92
CA VAL A 396 5.65 7.34 15.55
C VAL A 396 5.89 6.32 16.68
N ALA A 397 7.11 6.25 17.21
CA ALA A 397 7.44 5.32 18.31
C ALA A 397 6.66 5.65 19.60
N LEU A 398 6.53 6.94 19.93
CA LEU A 398 5.73 7.39 21.08
C LEU A 398 4.26 6.99 20.90
N GLY A 399 3.69 7.17 19.71
CA GLY A 399 2.32 6.76 19.44
C GLY A 399 2.13 5.25 19.48
N ALA A 400 3.11 4.47 19.02
CA ALA A 400 3.11 3.01 19.17
C ALA A 400 3.13 2.59 20.65
N ALA A 401 3.89 3.29 21.50
CA ALA A 401 3.89 3.05 22.94
C ALA A 401 2.55 3.42 23.59
N ILE A 402 1.91 4.52 23.16
CA ILE A 402 0.56 4.89 23.63
C ILE A 402 -0.44 3.80 23.23
N GLN A 403 -0.38 3.27 22.00
CA GLN A 403 -1.22 2.16 21.58
C GLN A 403 -0.95 0.88 22.40
N ALA A 404 0.30 0.62 22.76
CA ALA A 404 0.67 -0.48 23.64
C ALA A 404 0.05 -0.33 25.03
N GLU A 405 0.04 0.88 25.57
CA GLU A 405 -0.58 1.20 26.87
C GLU A 405 -2.11 1.09 26.83
N ILE A 406 -2.75 1.51 25.72
CA ILE A 406 -4.19 1.29 25.49
C ILE A 406 -4.52 -0.20 25.55
N LEU A 407 -3.74 -1.05 24.87
CA LEU A 407 -3.92 -2.50 24.88
C LEU A 407 -3.68 -3.14 26.26
N SER A 408 -2.82 -2.55 27.06
CA SER A 408 -2.58 -2.94 28.46
C SER A 408 -3.68 -2.47 29.43
N GLY A 409 -4.62 -1.63 28.97
CA GLY A 409 -5.73 -1.09 29.75
C GLY A 409 -5.39 0.18 30.53
N GLY A 410 -4.28 0.86 30.21
CA GLY A 410 -3.86 2.12 30.85
C GLY A 410 -4.67 3.33 30.40
N PHE A 411 -4.61 3.69 29.13
CA PHE A 411 -5.37 4.84 28.57
C PHE A 411 -6.81 4.45 28.20
N LYS A 412 -7.71 4.34 29.18
CA LYS A 412 -9.08 3.83 28.99
C LYS A 412 -10.00 4.72 28.15
N ASN A 413 -9.65 6.00 27.99
CA ASN A 413 -10.48 6.98 27.29
C ASN A 413 -9.95 7.27 25.87
N MET A 414 -9.14 6.39 25.32
CA MET A 414 -8.62 6.52 23.97
C MET A 414 -9.05 5.37 23.10
N LEU A 415 -9.51 5.66 21.89
CA LEU A 415 -9.90 4.67 20.87
C LEU A 415 -9.32 5.08 19.51
N LEU A 416 -8.68 4.13 18.86
CA LEU A 416 -8.15 4.28 17.52
C LEU A 416 -9.02 3.52 16.52
N LEU A 417 -9.55 4.22 15.53
CA LEU A 417 -10.29 3.68 14.39
C LEU A 417 -9.48 3.97 13.11
N ASP A 418 -8.84 2.95 12.58
CA ASP A 418 -8.04 3.02 11.36
C ASP A 418 -8.85 2.59 10.13
N VAL A 419 -8.29 2.72 8.93
CA VAL A 419 -8.98 2.39 7.67
C VAL A 419 -8.14 1.52 6.75
N THR A 420 -8.80 0.79 5.84
CA THR A 420 -8.11 0.09 4.75
C THR A 420 -7.73 1.06 3.63
N PRO A 421 -6.48 1.04 3.12
CA PRO A 421 -6.02 2.02 2.12
C PRO A 421 -6.59 1.78 0.73
N LEU A 422 -7.00 0.55 0.40
CA LEU A 422 -7.47 0.13 -0.92
C LEU A 422 -8.71 -0.73 -0.82
N SER A 423 -9.52 -0.71 -1.90
CA SER A 423 -10.70 -1.55 -2.04
C SER A 423 -10.31 -3.02 -2.20
N LEU A 424 -11.12 -3.89 -1.61
CA LEU A 424 -10.99 -5.35 -1.67
C LEU A 424 -12.23 -5.96 -2.31
N GLY A 425 -12.03 -6.92 -3.21
CA GLY A 425 -13.11 -7.55 -3.93
C GLY A 425 -12.75 -8.88 -4.55
N ILE A 426 -13.62 -9.37 -5.40
CA ILE A 426 -13.39 -10.60 -6.19
C ILE A 426 -13.64 -10.37 -7.67
N GLU A 427 -12.98 -11.19 -8.49
CA GLU A 427 -13.30 -11.27 -9.90
C GLU A 427 -14.65 -11.93 -10.11
N THR A 428 -15.50 -11.30 -10.91
CA THR A 428 -16.80 -11.81 -11.33
C THR A 428 -16.83 -12.14 -12.80
N PHE A 429 -17.94 -12.75 -13.24
CA PHE A 429 -18.13 -13.13 -14.64
C PHE A 429 -17.97 -11.92 -15.57
N GLY A 430 -17.12 -12.09 -16.60
CA GLY A 430 -16.75 -11.00 -17.51
C GLY A 430 -15.40 -10.34 -17.20
N GLY A 431 -14.69 -10.81 -16.15
CA GLY A 431 -13.40 -10.24 -15.76
C GLY A 431 -13.51 -8.86 -15.11
N LEU A 432 -14.63 -8.60 -14.41
CA LEU A 432 -14.84 -7.37 -13.64
C LEU A 432 -14.51 -7.60 -12.16
N MET A 433 -13.99 -6.57 -11.51
CA MET A 433 -13.86 -6.55 -10.06
C MET A 433 -15.19 -6.13 -9.42
N ASN A 434 -15.67 -6.96 -8.48
CA ASN A 434 -16.75 -6.62 -7.60
C ASN A 434 -16.19 -6.28 -6.22
N VAL A 435 -16.34 -5.02 -5.83
CA VAL A 435 -15.83 -4.51 -4.55
C VAL A 435 -16.73 -4.96 -3.41
N ILE A 436 -16.13 -5.65 -2.41
CA ILE A 436 -16.82 -6.10 -1.19
C ILE A 436 -16.53 -5.16 -0.02
N ILE A 437 -15.27 -4.69 0.12
CA ILE A 437 -14.89 -3.70 1.13
C ILE A 437 -14.27 -2.51 0.36
N PRO A 438 -14.94 -1.35 0.35
CA PRO A 438 -14.38 -0.13 -0.26
C PRO A 438 -13.13 0.39 0.48
N ARG A 439 -12.24 1.09 -0.22
CA ARG A 439 -11.14 1.83 0.41
C ARG A 439 -11.66 2.82 1.46
N ASN A 440 -10.83 3.15 2.40
CA ASN A 440 -11.16 4.00 3.55
C ASN A 440 -12.31 3.46 4.42
N SER A 441 -12.63 2.14 4.32
CA SER A 441 -13.50 1.49 5.29
C SER A 441 -12.79 1.35 6.63
N THR A 442 -13.46 1.75 7.70
CA THR A 442 -12.93 1.63 9.08
C THR A 442 -12.70 0.16 9.43
N ILE A 443 -11.54 -0.16 10.01
CA ILE A 443 -11.16 -1.50 10.45
C ILE A 443 -11.19 -1.61 11.99
N PRO A 444 -11.51 -2.80 12.56
CA PRO A 444 -11.84 -4.05 11.86
C PRO A 444 -13.20 -4.01 11.17
N VAL A 445 -13.34 -4.72 10.05
CA VAL A 445 -14.56 -4.74 9.25
C VAL A 445 -14.86 -6.14 8.69
N LYS A 446 -16.15 -6.47 8.61
CA LYS A 446 -16.65 -7.67 7.94
C LYS A 446 -17.69 -7.24 6.92
N ALA A 447 -17.52 -7.71 5.68
CA ALA A 447 -18.51 -7.55 4.63
C ALA A 447 -18.58 -8.83 3.79
N GLY A 448 -19.71 -9.07 3.14
CA GLY A 448 -19.85 -10.27 2.33
C GLY A 448 -20.99 -10.14 1.33
N GLU A 449 -20.89 -10.97 0.29
CA GLU A 449 -21.85 -10.99 -0.79
C GLU A 449 -22.12 -12.43 -1.25
N VAL A 450 -23.25 -12.66 -1.91
CA VAL A 450 -23.67 -13.98 -2.37
C VAL A 450 -23.59 -14.06 -3.87
N PHE A 451 -22.83 -15.04 -4.34
CA PHE A 451 -22.61 -15.31 -5.76
C PHE A 451 -23.26 -16.62 -6.18
N THR A 452 -23.53 -16.75 -7.47
CA THR A 452 -24.14 -17.94 -8.04
C THR A 452 -23.40 -18.41 -9.28
N THR A 453 -23.71 -19.63 -9.75
CA THR A 453 -23.05 -20.23 -10.92
C THR A 453 -23.53 -19.60 -12.24
N ALA A 454 -22.62 -19.46 -13.17
CA ALA A 454 -22.86 -18.91 -14.51
C ALA A 454 -23.32 -19.97 -15.53
N VAL A 455 -23.00 -21.25 -15.31
CA VAL A 455 -23.27 -22.37 -16.23
C VAL A 455 -23.96 -23.52 -15.49
N ASP A 456 -24.71 -24.34 -16.26
CA ASP A 456 -25.33 -25.55 -15.76
C ASP A 456 -24.31 -26.60 -15.38
N ASN A 457 -24.61 -27.41 -14.36
CA ASN A 457 -23.76 -28.51 -13.88
C ASN A 457 -22.36 -28.11 -13.40
N GLN A 458 -22.14 -26.84 -13.07
CA GLN A 458 -20.92 -26.38 -12.43
C GLN A 458 -20.78 -27.06 -11.07
N ARG A 459 -19.56 -27.51 -10.72
CA ARG A 459 -19.24 -28.24 -9.47
C ARG A 459 -18.30 -27.50 -8.55
N SER A 460 -17.76 -26.38 -9.00
CA SER A 460 -16.85 -25.57 -8.21
C SER A 460 -16.93 -24.10 -8.64
N MET A 461 -16.52 -23.21 -7.74
CA MET A 461 -16.36 -21.79 -8.00
C MET A 461 -14.94 -21.39 -7.65
N LEU A 462 -14.23 -20.80 -8.61
CA LEU A 462 -12.95 -20.17 -8.38
C LEU A 462 -13.21 -18.78 -7.77
N ILE A 463 -12.69 -18.54 -6.59
CA ILE A 463 -12.70 -17.24 -5.94
C ILE A 463 -11.32 -16.62 -6.13
N HIS A 464 -11.26 -15.56 -6.93
CA HIS A 464 -10.08 -14.78 -7.19
C HIS A 464 -10.18 -13.48 -6.40
N VAL A 465 -9.37 -13.36 -5.34
CA VAL A 465 -9.37 -12.23 -4.43
C VAL A 465 -8.49 -11.13 -5.01
N LEU A 466 -9.04 -9.92 -5.05
CA LEU A 466 -8.43 -8.75 -5.67
C LEU A 466 -8.34 -7.59 -4.69
N GLN A 467 -7.33 -6.76 -4.91
CA GLN A 467 -7.17 -5.48 -4.22
C GLN A 467 -6.86 -4.39 -5.27
N GLY A 468 -7.52 -3.25 -5.20
CA GLY A 468 -7.30 -2.11 -6.12
C GLY A 468 -8.57 -1.33 -6.41
N GLU A 469 -8.46 -0.39 -7.35
CA GLU A 469 -9.50 0.60 -7.65
C GLU A 469 -9.99 0.56 -9.12
N ARG A 470 -9.53 -0.44 -9.91
CA ARG A 470 -9.87 -0.56 -11.33
C ARG A 470 -11.09 -1.48 -11.51
N GLU A 471 -11.89 -1.18 -12.52
CA GLU A 471 -13.10 -1.96 -12.83
C GLU A 471 -12.80 -3.35 -13.39
N ARG A 472 -11.71 -3.51 -14.14
CA ARG A 472 -11.29 -4.82 -14.68
C ARG A 472 -10.47 -5.58 -13.66
N ALA A 473 -10.76 -6.86 -13.48
CA ALA A 473 -10.02 -7.73 -12.57
C ALA A 473 -8.53 -7.83 -12.93
N SER A 474 -8.20 -7.82 -14.23
CA SER A 474 -6.82 -7.87 -14.73
C SER A 474 -5.97 -6.68 -14.34
N ASP A 475 -6.60 -5.55 -14.08
CA ASP A 475 -5.96 -4.28 -13.80
C ASP A 475 -5.86 -4.02 -12.29
N ASN A 476 -6.24 -5.00 -11.47
CA ASN A 476 -6.15 -5.01 -10.00
C ASN A 476 -5.22 -6.12 -9.53
N TRP A 477 -4.83 -6.04 -8.28
CA TRP A 477 -3.94 -7.03 -7.70
C TRP A 477 -4.62 -8.31 -7.31
N SER A 478 -4.01 -9.42 -7.70
CA SER A 478 -4.41 -10.73 -7.26
C SER A 478 -3.79 -11.04 -5.90
N LEU A 479 -4.57 -11.00 -4.83
CA LEU A 479 -4.14 -11.43 -3.50
C LEU A 479 -4.13 -12.94 -3.35
N GLY A 480 -4.83 -13.67 -4.23
CA GLY A 480 -4.84 -15.12 -4.23
C GLY A 480 -6.05 -15.71 -4.93
N ARG A 481 -5.95 -17.00 -5.23
CA ARG A 481 -7.02 -17.78 -5.86
C ARG A 481 -7.26 -19.07 -5.11
N PHE A 482 -8.50 -19.42 -4.91
CA PHE A 482 -8.87 -20.72 -4.32
C PHE A 482 -10.22 -21.18 -4.85
N THR A 483 -10.46 -22.50 -4.81
CA THR A 483 -11.68 -23.11 -5.30
C THR A 483 -12.54 -23.61 -4.15
N LEU A 484 -13.84 -23.38 -4.20
CA LEU A 484 -14.85 -24.01 -3.37
C LEU A 484 -15.65 -24.99 -4.22
N ASP A 485 -15.63 -26.27 -3.83
CA ASP A 485 -16.41 -27.33 -4.50
C ASP A 485 -17.79 -27.47 -3.86
N PHE A 486 -18.82 -27.69 -4.68
CA PHE A 486 -20.21 -27.91 -4.29
C PHE A 486 -20.91 -28.93 -5.19
N GLU A 487 -22.12 -29.32 -4.83
CA GLU A 487 -22.91 -30.25 -5.61
C GLU A 487 -23.36 -29.64 -6.95
N SER A 488 -23.30 -30.46 -8.02
CA SER A 488 -23.77 -30.07 -9.35
C SER A 488 -25.28 -29.73 -9.32
N ALA A 489 -25.61 -28.59 -9.92
CA ALA A 489 -26.99 -28.13 -10.01
C ALA A 489 -27.19 -27.24 -11.25
N PRO A 490 -28.42 -26.93 -11.66
CA PRO A 490 -28.69 -25.96 -12.70
C PRO A 490 -28.07 -24.58 -12.37
N LYS A 491 -27.72 -23.84 -13.42
CA LYS A 491 -27.24 -22.44 -13.35
C LYS A 491 -28.08 -21.62 -12.35
N GLY A 492 -27.44 -20.82 -11.54
CA GLY A 492 -28.08 -19.95 -10.56
C GLY A 492 -28.57 -20.65 -9.28
N THR A 493 -28.53 -22.00 -9.20
CA THR A 493 -28.98 -22.75 -8.02
C THR A 493 -27.96 -22.79 -6.90
N PRO A 494 -26.67 -23.11 -7.12
CA PRO A 494 -25.63 -23.00 -6.10
C PRO A 494 -25.45 -21.54 -5.70
N ARG A 495 -25.43 -21.31 -4.38
CA ARG A 495 -25.18 -19.98 -3.80
C ARG A 495 -23.98 -20.05 -2.90
N VAL A 496 -22.95 -19.30 -3.24
CA VAL A 496 -21.71 -19.20 -2.50
C VAL A 496 -21.65 -17.84 -1.84
N GLY A 497 -21.73 -17.82 -0.51
CA GLY A 497 -21.44 -16.62 0.27
C GLY A 497 -19.92 -16.44 0.36
N VAL A 498 -19.43 -15.28 -0.06
CA VAL A 498 -18.03 -14.88 0.12
C VAL A 498 -18.02 -13.73 1.12
N GLN A 499 -17.29 -13.91 2.23
CA GLN A 499 -17.15 -12.93 3.28
C GLN A 499 -15.67 -12.55 3.42
N PHE A 500 -15.43 -11.27 3.46
CA PHE A 500 -14.13 -10.66 3.79
C PHE A 500 -14.16 -10.16 5.22
N GLU A 501 -13.10 -10.39 5.95
CA GLU A 501 -12.87 -9.88 7.29
C GLU A 501 -11.49 -9.30 7.37
N ILE A 502 -11.38 -8.00 7.61
CA ILE A 502 -10.12 -7.33 7.92
C ILE A 502 -10.05 -7.20 9.43
N ASP A 503 -8.98 -7.73 10.03
CA ASP A 503 -8.76 -7.61 11.47
C ASP A 503 -8.21 -6.21 11.87
N ALA A 504 -8.01 -6.00 13.15
CA ALA A 504 -7.47 -4.75 13.67
C ALA A 504 -6.02 -4.46 13.23
N ASN A 505 -5.31 -5.43 12.68
CA ASN A 505 -3.95 -5.28 12.13
C ASN A 505 -3.97 -4.96 10.63
N GLY A 506 -5.16 -4.90 10.02
CA GLY A 506 -5.33 -4.74 8.58
C GLY A 506 -5.12 -6.03 7.79
N ILE A 507 -5.14 -7.21 8.43
CA ILE A 507 -4.92 -8.50 7.79
C ILE A 507 -6.24 -9.08 7.29
N LEU A 508 -6.26 -9.49 6.02
CA LEU A 508 -7.44 -10.00 5.34
C LEU A 508 -7.64 -11.51 5.54
N HIS A 509 -8.83 -11.88 5.94
CA HIS A 509 -9.34 -13.25 5.98
C HIS A 509 -10.50 -13.39 5.02
N VAL A 510 -10.49 -14.41 4.17
CA VAL A 510 -11.59 -14.69 3.23
C VAL A 510 -12.25 -16.02 3.57
N LEU A 511 -13.56 -15.97 3.78
CA LEU A 511 -14.40 -17.13 3.97
C LEU A 511 -15.29 -17.30 2.75
N ALA A 512 -15.23 -18.47 2.11
CA ALA A 512 -16.24 -18.89 1.13
C ALA A 512 -17.06 -20.04 1.68
N ARG A 513 -18.39 -19.96 1.55
CA ARG A 513 -19.33 -20.94 2.07
C ARG A 513 -20.44 -21.26 1.08
N ASP A 514 -20.68 -22.53 0.81
CA ASP A 514 -21.88 -22.98 0.14
C ASP A 514 -23.08 -22.86 1.11
N LEU A 515 -24.04 -22.03 0.76
CA LEU A 515 -25.19 -21.72 1.64
C LEU A 515 -26.19 -22.89 1.76
N LYS A 516 -26.13 -23.87 0.83
CA LYS A 516 -27.01 -25.06 0.87
C LYS A 516 -26.44 -26.14 1.78
N THR A 517 -25.17 -26.50 1.59
CA THR A 517 -24.52 -27.61 2.30
C THR A 517 -23.79 -27.18 3.55
N ALA A 518 -23.62 -25.86 3.75
CA ALA A 518 -22.79 -25.25 4.77
C ALA A 518 -21.28 -25.62 4.66
N LYS A 519 -20.86 -26.31 3.59
CA LYS A 519 -19.44 -26.53 3.31
C LYS A 519 -18.73 -25.20 3.16
N GLN A 520 -17.63 -25.04 3.87
CA GLN A 520 -16.91 -23.77 3.90
C GLN A 520 -15.41 -23.98 3.72
N LYS A 521 -14.75 -22.96 3.18
CA LYS A 521 -13.31 -22.86 3.09
C LYS A 521 -12.90 -21.49 3.60
N VAL A 522 -12.10 -21.46 4.64
CA VAL A 522 -11.48 -20.24 5.16
C VAL A 522 -10.06 -20.18 4.61
N VAL A 523 -9.72 -19.11 3.96
CA VAL A 523 -8.37 -18.85 3.47
C VAL A 523 -7.89 -17.58 4.15
N LYS A 524 -6.85 -17.71 4.96
CA LYS A 524 -6.04 -16.57 5.35
C LYS A 524 -5.22 -16.22 4.11
N ILE A 525 -5.41 -15.05 3.58
CA ILE A 525 -4.62 -14.57 2.46
C ILE A 525 -3.20 -14.32 3.00
N LYS A 526 -2.38 -15.33 2.87
CA LYS A 526 -0.94 -15.11 2.89
C LYS A 526 -0.65 -14.57 1.50
N SER A 527 -0.18 -13.35 1.43
CA SER A 527 0.16 -12.70 0.18
C SER A 527 0.77 -13.67 -0.81
N ALA A 528 0.01 -14.01 -1.80
CA ALA A 528 0.46 -14.89 -2.88
C ALA A 528 0.84 -14.08 -4.11
N VAL A 529 0.58 -12.79 -4.11
CA VAL A 529 0.87 -11.91 -5.25
C VAL A 529 1.31 -10.55 -4.74
N ASP A 530 2.37 -10.15 -5.25
CA ASP A 530 3.18 -9.00 -5.04
C ASP A 530 2.75 -7.91 -5.98
N VAL A 531 2.65 -6.73 -5.47
CA VAL A 531 2.35 -5.58 -6.30
C VAL A 531 3.35 -4.49 -6.05
N ASP A 532 3.89 -4.01 -7.13
CA ASP A 532 4.75 -2.86 -7.19
C ASP A 532 3.98 -1.62 -6.73
N ASP A 533 4.50 -0.90 -5.72
CA ASP A 533 3.90 0.34 -5.23
C ASP A 533 3.79 1.42 -6.31
N ALA A 534 4.68 1.41 -7.31
CA ALA A 534 4.53 2.23 -8.50
C ALA A 534 3.32 1.79 -9.34
N GLU A 535 3.00 0.49 -9.37
CA GLU A 535 1.77 -0.01 -9.97
C GLU A 535 0.54 0.31 -9.11
N VAL A 536 0.65 0.31 -7.76
CA VAL A 536 -0.44 0.83 -6.89
C VAL A 536 -0.75 2.25 -7.27
N GLN A 537 0.27 3.08 -7.22
CA GLN A 537 0.09 4.49 -7.49
C GLN A 537 -0.38 4.69 -8.92
N LYS A 538 0.23 4.03 -9.87
CA LYS A 538 -0.20 4.02 -11.26
C LYS A 538 -1.65 3.56 -11.39
N MET A 539 -2.05 2.50 -10.71
CA MET A 539 -3.41 1.97 -10.73
C MET A 539 -4.41 2.96 -10.11
N VAL A 540 -4.02 3.60 -9.00
CA VAL A 540 -4.85 4.61 -8.34
C VAL A 540 -4.92 5.88 -9.20
N ASP A 541 -3.82 6.32 -9.81
CA ASP A 541 -3.79 7.45 -10.74
C ASP A 541 -4.53 7.11 -12.03
N GLU A 542 -4.29 5.93 -12.59
CA GLU A 542 -5.00 5.40 -13.75
C GLU A 542 -6.50 5.21 -13.47
N SER A 543 -6.92 4.87 -12.24
CA SER A 543 -8.35 4.77 -11.92
C SER A 543 -9.08 6.10 -12.02
N VAL A 544 -8.40 7.22 -11.80
CA VAL A 544 -8.95 8.56 -11.99
C VAL A 544 -8.80 9.01 -13.44
N GLU A 545 -7.62 8.81 -14.02
CA GLU A 545 -7.31 9.18 -15.39
C GLU A 545 -8.19 8.41 -16.39
N HIS A 546 -8.41 7.12 -16.11
CA HIS A 546 -9.24 6.23 -16.95
C HIS A 546 -10.66 6.00 -16.42
N ALA A 547 -11.13 6.75 -15.41
CA ALA A 547 -12.46 6.54 -14.81
C ALA A 547 -13.59 6.47 -15.83
N PHE A 548 -13.55 7.32 -16.87
CA PHE A 548 -14.53 7.28 -17.96
C PHE A 548 -14.34 6.09 -18.91
N GLU A 549 -13.10 5.65 -19.14
CA GLU A 549 -12.81 4.49 -19.97
C GLU A 549 -13.19 3.21 -19.25
N ASP A 550 -12.88 3.11 -17.97
CA ASP A 550 -13.25 1.98 -17.10
C ASP A 550 -14.76 1.85 -16.99
N LEU A 551 -15.48 2.97 -16.80
CA LEU A 551 -16.94 2.96 -16.77
C LEU A 551 -17.54 2.52 -18.13
N ARG A 552 -16.98 2.97 -19.27
CA ARG A 552 -17.38 2.51 -20.59
C ARG A 552 -17.08 1.02 -20.79
N ALA A 553 -15.91 0.56 -20.35
CA ALA A 553 -15.54 -0.83 -20.41
C ALA A 553 -16.49 -1.72 -19.61
N ARG A 554 -16.83 -1.32 -18.38
CA ARG A 554 -17.83 -2.00 -17.54
C ARG A 554 -19.20 -2.06 -18.23
N GLN A 555 -19.71 -0.91 -18.69
CA GLN A 555 -21.01 -0.83 -19.39
C GLN A 555 -21.04 -1.70 -20.64
N TRP A 556 -19.94 -1.73 -21.40
CA TRP A 556 -19.80 -2.61 -22.56
C TRP A 556 -19.85 -4.09 -22.15
N ILE A 557 -19.03 -4.50 -21.18
CA ILE A 557 -18.94 -5.89 -20.71
C ILE A 557 -20.30 -6.38 -20.21
N GLU A 558 -20.96 -5.61 -19.36
CA GLU A 558 -22.30 -5.95 -18.81
C GLU A 558 -23.34 -6.08 -19.94
N THR A 559 -23.32 -5.15 -20.90
CA THR A 559 -24.25 -5.18 -22.06
C THR A 559 -23.95 -6.35 -22.99
N ALA A 560 -22.68 -6.65 -23.28
CA ALA A 560 -22.27 -7.78 -24.09
C ALA A 560 -22.62 -9.13 -23.45
N LEU A 561 -22.49 -9.25 -22.13
CA LEU A 561 -22.91 -10.44 -21.39
C LEU A 561 -24.43 -10.68 -21.50
N ARG A 562 -25.22 -9.61 -21.35
CA ARG A 562 -26.67 -9.67 -21.55
C ARG A 562 -27.00 -10.05 -23.00
N ALA A 563 -26.31 -9.46 -23.98
CA ALA A 563 -26.48 -9.76 -25.39
C ALA A 563 -26.29 -11.26 -25.69
N ARG A 564 -25.23 -11.86 -25.18
CA ARG A 564 -24.96 -13.31 -25.36
C ARG A 564 -26.06 -14.18 -24.77
N GLN A 565 -26.62 -13.79 -23.61
CA GLN A 565 -27.74 -14.52 -23.00
C GLN A 565 -29.02 -14.42 -23.85
N THR A 566 -29.35 -13.23 -24.36
CA THR A 566 -30.51 -12.99 -25.23
C THR A 566 -30.34 -13.73 -26.57
N ILE A 567 -29.15 -13.69 -27.18
CA ILE A 567 -28.83 -14.44 -28.41
C ILE A 567 -29.06 -15.94 -28.19
N ALA A 568 -28.53 -16.50 -27.10
CA ALA A 568 -28.67 -17.94 -26.80
C ALA A 568 -30.14 -18.33 -26.58
N ALA A 569 -30.93 -17.51 -25.88
CA ALA A 569 -32.36 -17.74 -25.65
C ALA A 569 -33.15 -17.65 -26.96
N ALA A 570 -32.90 -16.64 -27.80
CA ALA A 570 -33.59 -16.47 -29.07
C ALA A 570 -33.25 -17.60 -30.07
N ARG A 571 -31.98 -18.01 -30.17
CA ARG A 571 -31.60 -19.17 -30.99
C ARG A 571 -32.26 -20.47 -30.54
N LYS A 572 -32.32 -20.70 -29.22
CA LYS A 572 -33.04 -21.84 -28.65
C LYS A 572 -34.53 -21.82 -29.03
N GLY A 573 -35.16 -20.66 -28.90
CA GLY A 573 -36.58 -20.47 -29.26
C GLY A 573 -36.82 -20.74 -30.75
N LEU A 574 -35.97 -20.26 -31.66
CA LEU A 574 -36.08 -20.54 -33.10
C LEU A 574 -36.00 -22.04 -33.44
N VAL A 575 -35.26 -22.82 -32.66
CA VAL A 575 -35.16 -24.29 -32.84
C VAL A 575 -36.38 -24.98 -32.26
N GLU A 576 -36.83 -24.62 -31.06
CA GLU A 576 -37.91 -25.26 -30.36
C GLU A 576 -39.30 -24.96 -30.98
N CYS A 577 -39.46 -23.80 -31.60
CA CYS A 577 -40.73 -23.34 -32.20
C CYS A 577 -40.73 -23.37 -33.73
N VAL A 578 -39.81 -24.11 -34.36
CA VAL A 578 -39.62 -24.14 -35.84
C VAL A 578 -40.89 -24.43 -36.64
N GLY A 579 -41.80 -25.23 -36.12
CA GLY A 579 -43.06 -25.58 -36.76
C GLY A 579 -44.24 -24.61 -36.52
N GLU A 580 -44.07 -23.59 -35.70
CA GLU A 580 -45.13 -22.70 -35.25
C GLU A 580 -44.90 -21.23 -35.64
N ILE A 581 -43.74 -20.94 -36.21
CA ILE A 581 -43.39 -19.61 -36.68
C ILE A 581 -43.36 -19.59 -38.21
N ASP A 582 -43.88 -18.51 -38.82
CA ASP A 582 -43.78 -18.35 -40.29
C ASP A 582 -42.39 -17.92 -40.72
N ALA A 583 -42.12 -18.10 -42.06
CA ALA A 583 -40.79 -17.82 -42.61
C ALA A 583 -40.39 -16.34 -42.54
N ASP A 584 -41.33 -15.43 -42.69
CA ASP A 584 -41.11 -13.99 -42.64
C ASP A 584 -40.74 -13.51 -41.25
N TYR A 585 -41.44 -14.01 -40.22
CA TYR A 585 -41.13 -13.73 -38.84
C TYR A 585 -39.78 -14.30 -38.43
N ARG A 586 -39.49 -15.55 -38.84
CA ARG A 586 -38.18 -16.17 -38.62
C ARG A 586 -37.05 -15.31 -39.20
N THR A 587 -37.23 -14.84 -40.43
CA THR A 587 -36.21 -14.00 -41.12
C THR A 587 -36.01 -12.68 -40.34
N LYS A 588 -37.03 -12.06 -39.79
CA LYS A 588 -36.93 -10.86 -38.98
C LYS A 588 -36.15 -11.10 -37.67
N VAL A 589 -36.43 -12.20 -36.98
CA VAL A 589 -35.70 -12.57 -35.78
C VAL A 589 -34.23 -12.86 -36.09
N GLU A 590 -33.93 -13.61 -37.19
CA GLU A 590 -32.57 -13.93 -37.63
C GLU A 590 -31.78 -12.66 -38.01
N GLN A 591 -32.40 -11.67 -38.62
CA GLN A 591 -31.79 -10.38 -38.95
C GLN A 591 -31.45 -9.57 -37.70
N ALA A 592 -32.37 -9.51 -36.75
CA ALA A 592 -32.13 -8.81 -35.46
C ALA A 592 -31.01 -9.51 -34.65
N LEU A 593 -31.02 -10.84 -34.60
CA LEU A 593 -29.94 -11.63 -34.00
C LEU A 593 -28.58 -11.33 -34.64
N LYS A 594 -28.50 -11.35 -35.95
CA LYS A 594 -27.26 -11.10 -36.70
C LYS A 594 -26.73 -9.69 -36.41
N THR A 595 -27.61 -8.70 -36.23
CA THR A 595 -27.21 -7.34 -35.90
C THR A 595 -26.55 -7.29 -34.51
N VAL A 596 -27.14 -7.95 -33.51
CA VAL A 596 -26.55 -8.00 -32.16
C VAL A 596 -25.26 -8.78 -32.14
N GLU A 597 -25.20 -9.94 -32.85
CA GLU A 597 -23.99 -10.76 -32.95
C GLU A 597 -22.81 -10.01 -33.57
N ASN A 598 -23.06 -9.26 -34.66
CA ASN A 598 -22.02 -8.46 -35.31
C ASN A 598 -21.51 -7.36 -34.36
N LEU A 599 -22.41 -6.64 -33.66
CA LEU A 599 -22.00 -5.61 -32.71
C LEU A 599 -21.16 -6.18 -31.56
N VAL A 600 -21.50 -7.38 -31.06
CA VAL A 600 -20.70 -8.06 -30.04
C VAL A 600 -19.34 -8.45 -30.58
N ALA A 601 -19.28 -9.07 -31.76
CA ALA A 601 -18.03 -9.50 -32.39
C ALA A 601 -17.10 -8.32 -32.72
N ASP A 602 -17.65 -7.26 -33.29
CA ASP A 602 -16.88 -6.04 -33.62
C ASP A 602 -16.30 -5.38 -32.37
N GLY A 603 -17.08 -5.31 -31.27
CA GLY A 603 -16.61 -4.71 -30.03
C GLY A 603 -15.59 -5.58 -29.25
N GLU A 604 -15.59 -6.90 -29.48
CA GLU A 604 -14.59 -7.81 -28.91
C GLU A 604 -13.28 -7.84 -29.71
N ALA A 605 -13.35 -7.58 -31.00
CA ALA A 605 -12.18 -7.49 -31.87
C ALA A 605 -11.47 -6.13 -31.78
N ALA A 606 -12.14 -5.13 -31.23
CA ALA A 606 -11.62 -3.77 -31.13
C ALA A 606 -10.62 -3.63 -29.95
N THR A 607 -9.64 -2.76 -30.13
CA THR A 607 -8.68 -2.38 -29.06
C THR A 607 -9.30 -1.51 -27.96
N GLN A 608 -10.43 -0.89 -28.25
CA GLN A 608 -11.22 -0.09 -27.29
C GLN A 608 -12.59 -0.77 -27.03
N PRO A 609 -13.22 -0.55 -25.86
CA PRO A 609 -14.55 -1.07 -25.58
C PRO A 609 -15.55 -0.67 -26.66
N GLY A 610 -16.38 -1.60 -27.11
CA GLY A 610 -17.43 -1.33 -28.07
C GLY A 610 -18.47 -0.32 -27.53
N ASP A 611 -19.32 0.20 -28.43
CA ASP A 611 -20.38 1.15 -28.07
C ASP A 611 -21.55 0.44 -27.35
N ALA A 612 -21.57 0.52 -26.02
CA ALA A 612 -22.61 -0.07 -25.19
C ALA A 612 -24.01 0.49 -25.48
N ALA A 613 -24.12 1.75 -25.90
CA ALA A 613 -25.41 2.36 -26.22
C ALA A 613 -26.01 1.78 -27.50
N LYS A 614 -25.19 1.58 -28.54
CA LYS A 614 -25.61 0.93 -29.77
C LYS A 614 -26.00 -0.53 -29.54
N LEU A 615 -25.23 -1.25 -28.75
CA LEU A 615 -25.53 -2.64 -28.41
C LEU A 615 -26.83 -2.74 -27.60
N LYS A 616 -27.05 -1.83 -26.66
CA LYS A 616 -28.30 -1.77 -25.88
C LYS A 616 -29.52 -1.48 -26.73
N ALA A 617 -29.40 -0.55 -27.70
CA ALA A 617 -30.48 -0.28 -28.66
C ALA A 617 -30.81 -1.50 -29.54
N ALA A 618 -29.78 -2.20 -30.04
CA ALA A 618 -29.96 -3.42 -30.83
C ALA A 618 -30.59 -4.56 -30.00
N LEU A 619 -30.23 -4.67 -28.72
CA LEU A 619 -30.86 -5.62 -27.79
C LEU A 619 -32.33 -5.32 -27.57
N THR A 620 -32.68 -4.05 -27.35
CA THR A 620 -34.08 -3.66 -27.19
C THR A 620 -34.89 -4.00 -28.45
N ALA A 621 -34.34 -3.77 -29.64
CA ALA A 621 -35.00 -4.15 -30.89
C ALA A 621 -35.12 -5.68 -31.03
N LEU A 622 -34.11 -6.45 -30.58
CA LEU A 622 -34.18 -7.91 -30.56
C LEU A 622 -35.23 -8.40 -29.56
N ASP A 623 -35.28 -7.84 -28.37
CA ASP A 623 -36.27 -8.18 -27.32
C ASP A 623 -37.72 -7.93 -27.84
N GLU A 624 -37.98 -6.79 -28.52
CA GLU A 624 -39.26 -6.48 -29.13
C GLU A 624 -39.68 -7.49 -30.22
N VAL A 625 -38.73 -7.84 -31.11
CA VAL A 625 -38.99 -8.79 -32.20
C VAL A 625 -39.16 -10.20 -31.69
N THR A 626 -38.49 -10.60 -30.59
CA THR A 626 -38.53 -11.96 -30.01
C THR A 626 -39.68 -12.15 -29.00
N GLN A 627 -40.44 -11.11 -28.64
CA GLN A 627 -41.55 -11.22 -27.67
C GLN A 627 -42.55 -12.31 -28.06
N PRO A 628 -43.06 -12.41 -29.31
CA PRO A 628 -43.99 -13.52 -29.70
C PRO A 628 -43.34 -14.90 -29.58
N LEU A 629 -42.04 -15.01 -29.85
CA LEU A 629 -41.28 -16.25 -29.69
C LEU A 629 -41.16 -16.67 -28.23
N ALA A 630 -40.95 -15.71 -27.34
CA ALA A 630 -40.89 -15.95 -25.89
C ALA A 630 -42.25 -16.42 -25.34
N ASP A 631 -43.32 -15.82 -25.82
CA ASP A 631 -44.71 -16.23 -25.47
C ASP A 631 -44.99 -17.67 -25.89
N LEU A 632 -44.65 -18.04 -27.13
CA LEU A 632 -44.75 -19.42 -27.63
C LEU A 632 -43.93 -20.42 -26.81
N MET A 633 -42.70 -20.06 -26.44
CA MET A 633 -41.87 -20.91 -25.59
C MET A 633 -42.47 -21.10 -24.20
N MET A 634 -43.07 -20.05 -23.65
CA MET A 634 -43.69 -20.09 -22.32
C MET A 634 -44.95 -20.98 -22.33
N ASP A 635 -45.78 -20.88 -23.38
CA ASP A 635 -46.94 -21.72 -23.58
C ASP A 635 -46.56 -23.21 -23.70
N LYS A 636 -45.51 -23.53 -24.49
CA LYS A 636 -44.95 -24.88 -24.59
C LYS A 636 -44.43 -25.41 -23.25
N ALA A 637 -43.73 -24.58 -22.51
CA ALA A 637 -43.20 -24.96 -21.20
C ALA A 637 -44.34 -25.24 -20.19
N MET A 638 -45.41 -24.42 -20.22
CA MET A 638 -46.60 -24.63 -19.41
C MET A 638 -47.34 -25.89 -19.82
N GLU A 639 -47.52 -26.12 -21.14
CA GLU A 639 -48.19 -27.34 -21.65
C GLU A 639 -47.39 -28.59 -21.25
N ALA A 640 -46.08 -28.59 -21.39
CA ALA A 640 -45.20 -29.70 -20.97
C ALA A 640 -45.29 -29.95 -19.44
N GLN A 641 -45.43 -28.91 -18.63
CA GLN A 641 -45.60 -29.03 -17.19
C GLN A 641 -47.00 -29.57 -16.81
N LEU A 642 -48.04 -29.14 -17.51
CA LEU A 642 -49.42 -29.62 -17.32
C LEU A 642 -49.56 -31.08 -17.76
N ARG A 643 -48.92 -31.48 -18.87
CA ARG A 643 -48.83 -32.90 -19.30
C ARG A 643 -48.10 -33.76 -18.27
N LYS A 644 -47.01 -33.27 -17.70
CA LYS A 644 -46.23 -33.96 -16.65
C LYS A 644 -47.04 -34.16 -15.36
N ARG A 645 -48.02 -33.27 -15.10
CA ARG A 645 -48.96 -33.34 -13.97
C ARG A 645 -50.27 -34.09 -14.28
N GLY A 646 -50.43 -34.60 -15.51
CA GLY A 646 -51.64 -35.32 -15.94
C GLY A 646 -52.89 -34.45 -16.06
N LEU A 647 -52.74 -33.13 -16.18
CA LEU A 647 -53.83 -32.16 -16.26
C LEU A 647 -54.25 -31.85 -17.70
N VAL A 648 -53.44 -32.21 -18.69
CA VAL A 648 -53.76 -32.12 -20.13
C VAL A 648 -53.22 -33.38 -20.80
N LYS A 649 -54.01 -33.94 -21.81
CA LYS A 649 -53.66 -35.13 -22.58
C LYS A 649 -52.58 -34.86 -23.63
#